data_8f2819dc917491b3f8251cd3b5a043e4
#
_entry.id   8f2819dc917491b3f8251cd3b5a043e4
#
_cell.length_a   1.000
_cell.length_b   1.000
_cell.length_c   1.000
_cell.angle_alpha   90.00
_cell.angle_beta   90.00
_cell.angle_gamma   90.00
#
_symmetry.space_group_name_H-M   'P 1'
#
loop_
_entity.id
_entity.type
_entity.pdbx_description
1 polymer ?
#
loop_
_entity_poly.entity_id
_entity_poly.type
_entity_poly.pdbx_seq_one_letter_code
_entity_poly.pdbx_strand_id
1 'polypeptide(L)'
;MTIARSHACLGTSLLLAAFNAAAQTSPATLAPITVMGGAETALTTEASTGSNLGLTPMQTPASVDIISREQIESRGDASVIEAITRAPGFSAAPHPGNGNSALSVRGFTDSTSVMRLYDGLRQYGGVGLTFPFDTWSVERIEVLRGPASVIYGDGAIGGVVNVIPKRPTRGPIQNEVQATIGTQDTARIGLGSGGALSDTLSYRLDVSGNYTDGYVDRGQAGDATFSGALRWDATPDLNMTLSYAYGYQRPMRYFGTPLINGEQDDAVRKQNYNVSDSFMRFRDQWTQLDTVWTPNDATTVRARLYHVQSDRDWRNAERYVYNPATRLIDRSDNTQITHDQTQTGLTTSAVFKGQLAGLDNTVSVGFDVNHATFKHINNTYTGSSGPVDPYDPAHGHYQSNVPFIPRYRNEADQFALFVEDRLALTSKWSLIGGLRYDHAKVTRDDLVTGQRTLSSTYADVGWRVGTVYDLTPDLAVYAQYAEAADPVSGLLMLSPANAGFDMSRGKQIEIGLKQNFLDGRGEWTLAAYEIRKTNLLSRDADDPSLRVQVGEQSSRGLEASLSLALAPGWTIDANATVLRAKYDDFSESVGGAAVSRAGNVPPNVPQRLANLWLSWNFQPGWTAMGGLRYVGKRYADSANTVELPSYKTTDLALRWDVNKDTAITARGFNVFDRAYFTTAYYTNTQWFYGPSRRFELTLNHRF
;
A
#
# COMPACT_ATOMS: atom_id res chain seq x y z
N MET A 1 34.32 40.76 -9.50
CA MET A 1 34.40 40.51 -8.05
C MET A 1 33.83 39.12 -7.83
N THR A 2 34.70 38.13 -7.78
CA THR A 2 34.42 36.71 -7.85
C THR A 2 34.10 36.21 -6.44
N ILE A 3 32.90 35.68 -6.22
CA ILE A 3 32.56 35.00 -4.97
C ILE A 3 32.55 33.51 -5.22
N ALA A 4 33.52 32.85 -4.65
CA ALA A 4 33.70 31.41 -4.69
C ALA A 4 32.58 30.70 -3.90
N ARG A 5 31.97 29.68 -4.51
CA ARG A 5 31.08 28.73 -3.85
C ARG A 5 31.91 27.77 -3.01
N SER A 6 31.85 27.89 -1.69
CA SER A 6 32.39 26.93 -0.75
C SER A 6 31.46 25.71 -0.67
N HIS A 7 31.92 24.58 -1.18
CA HIS A 7 31.33 23.27 -0.90
C HIS A 7 31.73 22.89 0.54
N ALA A 8 30.78 22.89 1.45
CA ALA A 8 30.94 22.30 2.75
C ALA A 8 30.84 20.77 2.63
N CYS A 9 31.99 20.12 2.46
CA CYS A 9 32.13 18.69 2.74
C CYS A 9 31.99 18.49 4.26
N LEU A 10 30.85 17.97 4.70
CA LEU A 10 30.77 17.36 6.02
C LEU A 10 31.50 16.02 5.97
N GLY A 11 32.77 16.07 6.37
CA GLY A 11 33.55 14.88 6.64
C GLY A 11 33.01 14.18 7.87
N THR A 12 32.31 13.06 7.65
CA THR A 12 31.96 12.13 8.72
C THR A 12 33.22 11.39 9.14
N SER A 13 33.86 11.84 10.20
CA SER A 13 34.92 11.09 10.87
C SER A 13 34.29 9.89 11.56
N LEU A 14 34.38 8.70 10.96
CA LEU A 14 34.11 7.43 11.62
C LEU A 14 35.15 7.22 12.70
N LEU A 15 34.80 7.36 13.97
CA LEU A 15 35.55 6.85 15.11
C LEU A 15 35.51 5.31 15.09
N LEU A 16 36.55 4.69 14.57
CA LEU A 16 36.83 3.29 14.80
C LEU A 16 37.35 3.12 16.25
N ALA A 17 36.45 2.76 17.15
CA ALA A 17 36.82 2.26 18.45
C ALA A 17 37.29 0.78 18.27
N ALA A 18 38.57 0.55 18.29
CA ALA A 18 39.15 -0.78 18.33
C ALA A 18 38.88 -1.41 19.70
N PHE A 19 37.93 -2.34 19.77
CA PHE A 19 37.83 -3.25 20.92
C PHE A 19 38.73 -4.44 20.71
N ASN A 20 39.81 -4.53 21.52
CA ASN A 20 40.60 -5.73 21.65
C ASN A 20 39.78 -6.83 22.35
N ALA A 21 39.24 -7.77 21.59
CA ALA A 21 38.68 -9.01 22.13
C ALA A 21 39.78 -10.08 22.17
N ALA A 22 40.15 -10.51 23.36
CA ALA A 22 41.02 -11.66 23.56
C ALA A 22 40.34 -12.93 23.00
N ALA A 23 40.99 -13.55 22.02
CA ALA A 23 40.55 -14.79 21.44
C ALA A 23 40.68 -15.94 22.47
N GLN A 24 39.56 -16.45 22.98
CA GLN A 24 39.49 -17.78 23.55
C GLN A 24 39.00 -18.75 22.47
N THR A 25 39.91 -19.56 21.98
CA THR A 25 39.65 -20.65 21.04
C THR A 25 39.00 -21.82 21.79
N SER A 26 37.71 -22.01 21.60
CA SER A 26 37.06 -23.32 21.72
C SER A 26 36.31 -23.56 20.42
N PRO A 27 36.42 -24.73 19.78
CA PRO A 27 35.68 -25.03 18.57
C PRO A 27 34.22 -25.22 18.96
N ALA A 28 33.40 -24.17 18.84
CA ALA A 28 31.98 -24.29 18.92
C ALA A 28 31.49 -24.95 17.63
N THR A 29 31.10 -26.20 17.73
CA THR A 29 30.27 -26.87 16.71
C THR A 29 29.04 -26.03 16.53
N LEU A 30 28.91 -25.36 15.37
CA LEU A 30 27.72 -24.64 14.99
C LEU A 30 26.59 -25.68 14.96
N ALA A 31 25.62 -25.53 15.84
CA ALA A 31 24.37 -26.27 15.74
C ALA A 31 23.78 -25.99 14.35
N PRO A 32 23.36 -27.01 13.59
CA PRO A 32 22.65 -26.80 12.38
C PRO A 32 21.44 -25.93 12.72
N ILE A 33 21.13 -24.93 11.89
CA ILE A 33 19.82 -24.24 11.94
C ILE A 33 18.81 -25.34 11.66
N THR A 34 18.32 -25.96 12.72
CA THR A 34 17.18 -26.84 12.66
C THR A 34 16.02 -25.92 12.35
N VAL A 35 15.50 -25.98 11.13
CA VAL A 35 14.13 -25.56 10.87
C VAL A 35 13.30 -26.42 11.81
N MET A 36 12.93 -25.86 12.96
CA MET A 36 12.12 -26.53 13.96
C MET A 36 10.79 -26.83 13.28
N GLY A 37 10.42 -28.10 13.23
CA GLY A 37 9.09 -28.52 12.82
C GLY A 37 8.07 -27.78 13.68
N GLY A 38 7.11 -27.09 13.00
CA GLY A 38 6.10 -26.26 13.63
C GLY A 38 6.31 -24.75 13.46
N ALA A 39 7.07 -24.30 12.46
CA ALA A 39 7.07 -22.89 12.08
C ALA A 39 5.62 -22.49 11.68
N GLU A 40 5.08 -21.48 12.36
CA GLU A 40 3.79 -20.89 11.97
C GLU A 40 3.87 -20.46 10.52
N THR A 41 3.00 -21.03 9.68
CA THR A 41 2.88 -20.60 8.28
C THR A 41 1.99 -19.35 8.21
N ALA A 42 2.02 -18.64 7.09
CA ALA A 42 1.13 -17.48 6.92
C ALA A 42 -0.35 -17.90 7.02
N LEU A 43 -0.70 -19.12 6.59
CA LEU A 43 -2.07 -19.64 6.68
C LEU A 43 -2.53 -19.94 8.12
N THR A 44 -1.62 -20.16 9.06
CA THR A 44 -1.91 -20.49 10.48
C THR A 44 -1.68 -19.32 11.44
N THR A 45 -1.08 -18.23 10.96
CA THR A 45 -0.89 -16.98 11.72
C THR A 45 -2.19 -16.19 11.77
N GLU A 46 -2.60 -15.67 12.94
CA GLU A 46 -3.79 -14.81 13.05
C GLU A 46 -3.65 -13.56 12.18
N ALA A 47 -4.66 -13.31 11.33
CA ALA A 47 -4.74 -12.14 10.46
C ALA A 47 -5.88 -11.22 10.90
N SER A 48 -5.55 -9.99 11.29
CA SER A 48 -6.53 -9.01 11.73
C SER A 48 -7.33 -8.40 10.59
N THR A 49 -6.84 -8.51 9.35
CA THR A 49 -7.43 -7.86 8.18
C THR A 49 -8.60 -8.64 7.59
N GLY A 50 -8.65 -9.95 7.79
CA GLY A 50 -9.70 -10.82 7.22
C GLY A 50 -10.98 -10.91 8.06
N SER A 51 -10.90 -10.63 9.36
CA SER A 51 -12.01 -10.79 10.32
C SER A 51 -11.69 -10.11 11.65
N ASN A 52 -12.73 -9.65 12.35
CA ASN A 52 -12.63 -9.16 13.73
C ASN A 52 -12.69 -10.31 14.78
N LEU A 53 -12.85 -11.56 14.35
CA LEU A 53 -13.02 -12.73 15.21
C LEU A 53 -11.72 -13.39 15.65
N GLY A 54 -10.53 -12.87 15.23
CA GLY A 54 -9.23 -13.47 15.54
C GLY A 54 -9.00 -14.76 14.73
N LEU A 55 -9.40 -14.79 13.46
CA LEU A 55 -9.24 -15.95 12.59
C LEU A 55 -7.89 -15.95 11.88
N THR A 56 -7.39 -17.15 11.60
CA THR A 56 -6.27 -17.32 10.68
C THR A 56 -6.75 -17.23 9.22
N PRO A 57 -5.86 -17.00 8.23
CA PRO A 57 -6.23 -17.11 6.83
C PRO A 57 -6.88 -18.46 6.48
N MET A 58 -6.46 -19.57 7.10
CA MET A 58 -7.06 -20.90 6.90
C MET A 58 -8.54 -20.94 7.29
N GLN A 59 -8.89 -20.24 8.37
CA GLN A 59 -10.26 -20.19 8.93
C GLN A 59 -11.14 -19.11 8.28
N THR A 60 -10.57 -18.23 7.48
CA THR A 60 -11.27 -17.09 6.87
C THR A 60 -11.77 -17.47 5.48
N PRO A 61 -13.08 -17.29 5.15
CA PRO A 61 -13.61 -17.62 3.82
C PRO A 61 -13.30 -16.51 2.80
N ALA A 62 -12.05 -16.07 2.70
CA ALA A 62 -11.59 -15.03 1.79
C ALA A 62 -10.11 -15.22 1.47
N SER A 63 -9.63 -14.60 0.39
CA SER A 63 -8.20 -14.55 0.05
C SER A 63 -7.47 -13.54 0.94
N VAL A 64 -6.77 -14.03 1.95
CA VAL A 64 -5.92 -13.24 2.86
C VAL A 64 -4.49 -13.72 2.73
N ASP A 65 -3.55 -12.80 2.49
CA ASP A 65 -2.12 -13.09 2.45
C ASP A 65 -1.39 -12.23 3.48
N ILE A 66 -0.31 -12.77 4.03
CA ILE A 66 0.59 -12.11 4.96
C ILE A 66 1.96 -12.02 4.33
N ILE A 67 2.47 -10.82 4.13
CA ILE A 67 3.86 -10.54 3.75
C ILE A 67 4.64 -10.34 5.03
N SER A 68 5.44 -11.32 5.40
CA SER A 68 6.17 -11.31 6.67
C SER A 68 7.39 -10.38 6.65
N ARG A 69 7.91 -10.07 7.83
CA ARG A 69 9.16 -9.32 8.00
C ARG A 69 10.32 -9.99 7.28
N GLU A 70 10.44 -11.31 7.37
CA GLU A 70 11.51 -12.09 6.72
C GLU A 70 11.42 -11.98 5.20
N GLN A 71 10.21 -12.01 4.64
CA GLN A 71 10.00 -11.84 3.20
C GLN A 71 10.39 -10.43 2.74
N ILE A 72 10.01 -9.39 3.48
CA ILE A 72 10.39 -7.99 3.22
C ILE A 72 11.91 -7.85 3.24
N GLU A 73 12.57 -8.36 4.28
CA GLU A 73 14.03 -8.27 4.44
C GLU A 73 14.79 -9.09 3.38
N SER A 74 14.36 -10.32 3.09
CA SER A 74 15.03 -11.18 2.11
C SER A 74 14.98 -10.59 0.71
N ARG A 75 13.83 -10.04 0.32
CA ARG A 75 13.60 -9.38 -0.97
C ARG A 75 14.27 -8.01 -1.06
N GLY A 76 14.51 -7.35 0.08
CA GLY A 76 15.05 -5.99 0.16
C GLY A 76 14.04 -4.93 -0.25
N ASP A 77 12.75 -5.20 0.00
CA ASP A 77 11.68 -4.25 -0.29
C ASP A 77 11.83 -3.02 0.63
N ALA A 78 12.34 -1.93 0.09
CA ALA A 78 12.64 -0.73 0.86
C ALA A 78 11.39 0.13 1.13
N SER A 79 10.39 0.04 0.28
CA SER A 79 9.12 0.75 0.44
C SER A 79 7.95 -0.22 0.61
N VAL A 80 6.92 0.25 1.31
CA VAL A 80 5.67 -0.50 1.48
C VAL A 80 5.03 -0.85 0.13
N ILE A 81 5.11 0.03 -0.87
CA ILE A 81 4.58 -0.23 -2.22
C ILE A 81 5.35 -1.35 -2.93
N GLU A 82 6.67 -1.38 -2.80
CA GLU A 82 7.47 -2.49 -3.36
C GLU A 82 7.02 -3.83 -2.76
N ALA A 83 6.89 -3.91 -1.44
CA ALA A 83 6.44 -5.12 -0.76
C ALA A 83 5.03 -5.57 -1.20
N ILE A 84 4.05 -4.65 -1.23
CA ILE A 84 2.65 -4.96 -1.60
C ILE A 84 2.57 -5.48 -3.04
N THR A 85 3.33 -4.91 -3.97
CA THR A 85 3.28 -5.32 -5.38
C THR A 85 3.87 -6.71 -5.65
N ARG A 86 4.42 -7.36 -4.64
CA ARG A 86 4.82 -8.78 -4.68
C ARG A 86 3.73 -9.73 -4.17
N ALA A 87 2.63 -9.21 -3.63
CA ALA A 87 1.46 -10.02 -3.29
C ALA A 87 0.67 -10.42 -4.57
N PRO A 88 -0.10 -11.55 -4.53
CA PRO A 88 -0.89 -11.99 -5.65
C PRO A 88 -1.87 -10.91 -6.12
N GLY A 89 -1.90 -10.63 -7.43
CA GLY A 89 -2.86 -9.73 -8.05
C GLY A 89 -2.61 -8.24 -7.88
N PHE A 90 -1.60 -7.83 -7.08
CA PHE A 90 -1.28 -6.42 -6.89
C PHE A 90 -0.28 -5.87 -7.91
N SER A 91 -0.57 -4.69 -8.43
CA SER A 91 0.36 -3.90 -9.23
C SER A 91 0.30 -2.43 -8.83
N ALA A 92 1.42 -1.71 -9.02
CA ALA A 92 1.44 -0.28 -8.83
C ALA A 92 0.90 0.43 -10.08
N ALA A 93 0.14 1.50 -9.85
CA ALA A 93 -0.28 2.47 -10.85
C ALA A 93 0.19 3.87 -10.38
N PRO A 94 1.51 4.12 -10.34
CA PRO A 94 2.07 5.30 -9.71
C PRO A 94 1.58 6.57 -10.40
N HIS A 95 1.29 7.57 -9.57
CA HIS A 95 0.85 8.88 -9.97
C HIS A 95 1.50 9.91 -9.06
N PRO A 96 2.18 10.94 -9.55
CA PRO A 96 2.94 11.85 -8.69
C PRO A 96 2.11 12.57 -7.66
N GLY A 97 0.91 13.05 -8.02
CA GLY A 97 -0.01 13.75 -7.13
C GLY A 97 -0.47 12.93 -5.93
N ASN A 98 -0.44 11.58 -6.02
CA ASN A 98 -0.71 10.69 -4.90
C ASN A 98 0.56 10.07 -4.29
N GLY A 99 1.73 10.69 -4.52
CA GLY A 99 3.00 10.21 -4.00
C GLY A 99 3.42 8.85 -4.53
N ASN A 100 2.96 8.47 -5.72
CA ASN A 100 3.21 7.19 -6.38
C ASN A 100 2.67 5.96 -5.63
N SER A 101 1.63 6.14 -4.81
CA SER A 101 1.10 5.10 -3.92
C SER A 101 -0.16 4.39 -4.42
N ALA A 102 -0.67 4.72 -5.63
CA ALA A 102 -1.84 4.04 -6.17
C ALA A 102 -1.56 2.58 -6.52
N LEU A 103 -2.52 1.72 -6.21
CA LEU A 103 -2.48 0.28 -6.40
C LEU A 103 -3.65 -0.16 -7.28
N SER A 104 -3.42 -1.25 -8.01
CA SER A 104 -4.46 -1.98 -8.73
C SER A 104 -4.51 -3.42 -8.24
N VAL A 105 -5.70 -3.93 -7.98
CA VAL A 105 -5.95 -5.32 -7.60
C VAL A 105 -7.32 -5.76 -8.12
N ARG A 106 -7.42 -7.00 -8.61
CA ARG A 106 -8.66 -7.60 -9.13
C ARG A 106 -9.41 -6.74 -10.16
N GLY A 107 -8.70 -5.92 -10.93
CA GLY A 107 -9.30 -5.06 -11.95
C GLY A 107 -9.75 -3.68 -11.48
N PHE A 108 -9.58 -3.35 -10.22
CA PHE A 108 -9.92 -2.07 -9.62
C PHE A 108 -8.65 -1.32 -9.24
N THR A 109 -8.65 -0.02 -9.51
CA THR A 109 -7.49 0.84 -9.30
C THR A 109 -7.90 2.05 -8.45
N ASP A 110 -6.96 2.59 -7.70
CA ASP A 110 -7.02 3.80 -6.87
C ASP A 110 -7.55 3.64 -5.43
N SER A 111 -7.51 4.74 -4.69
CA SER A 111 -7.86 4.81 -3.27
C SER A 111 -9.35 4.71 -2.97
N THR A 112 -10.22 4.75 -3.98
CA THR A 112 -11.67 4.56 -3.79
C THR A 112 -12.08 3.09 -3.81
N SER A 113 -11.24 2.21 -4.35
CA SER A 113 -11.53 0.77 -4.44
C SER A 113 -10.47 -0.11 -3.78
N VAL A 114 -9.26 0.43 -3.49
CA VAL A 114 -8.19 -0.26 -2.77
C VAL A 114 -7.89 0.48 -1.47
N MET A 115 -8.44 -0.02 -0.38
CA MET A 115 -8.33 0.63 0.93
C MET A 115 -6.94 0.42 1.53
N ARG A 116 -6.42 1.45 2.19
CA ARG A 116 -5.17 1.37 2.96
C ARG A 116 -5.44 1.59 4.43
N LEU A 117 -4.83 0.72 5.24
CA LEU A 117 -4.87 0.77 6.69
C LEU A 117 -3.44 0.88 7.23
N TYR A 118 -3.29 1.60 8.32
CA TYR A 118 -2.13 1.53 9.18
C TYR A 118 -2.58 1.03 10.54
N ASP A 119 -2.06 -0.14 10.93
CA ASP A 119 -2.42 -0.81 12.18
C ASP A 119 -3.94 -1.05 12.36
N GLY A 120 -4.63 -1.39 11.28
CA GLY A 120 -6.08 -1.60 11.27
C GLY A 120 -6.92 -0.33 11.19
N LEU A 121 -6.31 0.86 11.24
CA LEU A 121 -7.02 2.14 11.07
C LEU A 121 -7.04 2.56 9.61
N ARG A 122 -8.24 2.87 9.11
CA ARG A 122 -8.42 3.39 7.77
C ARG A 122 -7.77 4.77 7.61
N GLN A 123 -7.00 4.92 6.56
CA GLN A 123 -6.49 6.19 6.11
C GLN A 123 -7.51 6.84 5.17
N TYR A 124 -8.27 7.81 5.67
CA TYR A 124 -9.07 8.66 4.80
C TYR A 124 -8.15 9.62 4.07
N GLY A 125 -8.16 9.63 2.74
CA GLY A 125 -7.26 10.44 1.95
C GLY A 125 -7.98 11.35 0.99
N GLY A 126 -7.51 12.60 0.91
CA GLY A 126 -7.79 13.47 -0.21
C GLY A 126 -7.00 12.96 -1.42
N VAL A 127 -5.68 13.15 -1.40
CA VAL A 127 -4.75 12.65 -2.41
C VAL A 127 -3.51 12.14 -1.69
N GLY A 128 -2.99 10.99 -2.11
CA GLY A 128 -1.70 10.53 -1.66
C GLY A 128 -1.64 9.92 -0.26
N LEU A 129 -2.25 8.75 -0.11
CA LEU A 129 -2.04 7.92 1.08
C LEU A 129 -0.68 7.24 0.96
N THR A 130 0.34 7.79 1.59
CA THR A 130 1.72 7.34 1.42
C THR A 130 2.34 6.75 2.67
N PHE A 131 1.81 7.05 3.86
CA PHE A 131 2.34 6.54 5.11
C PHE A 131 1.93 5.07 5.38
N PRO A 132 2.81 4.24 5.95
CA PRO A 132 4.23 4.46 6.12
C PRO A 132 4.96 4.37 4.77
N PHE A 133 6.08 5.11 4.64
CA PHE A 133 6.82 5.20 3.37
C PHE A 133 7.74 4.01 3.19
N ASP A 134 8.56 3.72 4.20
CA ASP A 134 9.51 2.62 4.24
C ASP A 134 8.98 1.41 5.02
N THR A 135 9.76 0.34 5.02
CA THR A 135 9.41 -0.92 5.66
C THR A 135 10.14 -1.15 6.99
N TRP A 136 10.98 -0.21 7.48
CA TRP A 136 11.79 -0.44 8.67
C TRP A 136 10.97 -0.70 9.93
N SER A 137 9.97 0.13 10.18
CA SER A 137 9.06 -0.01 11.33
C SER A 137 7.94 -1.04 11.13
N VAL A 138 7.89 -1.71 9.97
CA VAL A 138 6.82 -2.64 9.61
C VAL A 138 7.16 -4.05 10.10
N GLU A 139 6.24 -4.69 10.81
CA GLU A 139 6.31 -6.08 11.23
C GLU A 139 5.84 -7.02 10.11
N ARG A 140 4.69 -6.70 9.52
CA ARG A 140 4.12 -7.43 8.39
C ARG A 140 3.11 -6.58 7.65
N ILE A 141 2.77 -7.00 6.44
CA ILE A 141 1.68 -6.41 5.67
C ILE A 141 0.64 -7.49 5.42
N GLU A 142 -0.59 -7.24 5.81
CA GLU A 142 -1.71 -8.12 5.55
C GLU A 142 -2.52 -7.57 4.37
N VAL A 143 -2.88 -8.44 3.42
CA VAL A 143 -3.69 -8.08 2.27
C VAL A 143 -4.93 -8.95 2.23
N LEU A 144 -6.10 -8.31 2.14
CA LEU A 144 -7.38 -8.96 1.87
C LEU A 144 -7.81 -8.57 0.47
N ARG A 145 -8.09 -9.54 -0.39
CA ARG A 145 -8.49 -9.29 -1.77
C ARG A 145 -10.01 -9.44 -1.93
N GLY A 146 -10.61 -8.47 -2.63
CA GLY A 146 -12.05 -8.35 -2.81
C GLY A 146 -12.75 -7.52 -1.75
N PRO A 147 -14.10 -7.48 -1.77
CA PRO A 147 -14.89 -6.61 -0.91
C PRO A 147 -14.71 -6.87 0.58
N ALA A 148 -14.40 -5.82 1.34
CA ALA A 148 -14.15 -5.86 2.79
C ALA A 148 -14.98 -4.84 3.58
N SER A 149 -16.04 -4.30 3.01
CA SER A 149 -16.84 -3.23 3.65
C SER A 149 -17.46 -3.64 4.98
N VAL A 150 -17.73 -4.93 5.19
CA VAL A 150 -18.24 -5.43 6.48
C VAL A 150 -17.28 -5.16 7.64
N ILE A 151 -15.97 -5.15 7.39
CA ILE A 151 -14.98 -4.96 8.44
C ILE A 151 -14.60 -3.47 8.52
N TYR A 152 -14.40 -2.81 7.37
CA TYR A 152 -13.73 -1.50 7.30
C TYR A 152 -14.59 -0.37 6.71
N GLY A 153 -15.83 -0.65 6.30
CA GLY A 153 -16.71 0.33 5.65
C GLY A 153 -16.44 0.49 4.15
N ASP A 154 -16.90 1.60 3.60
CA ASP A 154 -16.82 1.93 2.17
C ASP A 154 -15.38 2.02 1.65
N GLY A 155 -15.18 1.79 0.35
CA GLY A 155 -13.87 1.98 -0.31
C GLY A 155 -12.97 0.74 -0.41
N ALA A 156 -13.53 -0.46 -0.33
CA ALA A 156 -12.77 -1.72 -0.31
C ALA A 156 -13.29 -2.77 -1.30
N ILE A 157 -13.75 -2.39 -2.48
CA ILE A 157 -14.27 -3.36 -3.48
C ILE A 157 -13.14 -4.21 -4.07
N GLY A 158 -12.01 -3.61 -4.39
CA GLY A 158 -10.85 -4.32 -4.94
C GLY A 158 -10.05 -5.08 -3.88
N GLY A 159 -9.91 -4.50 -2.70
CA GLY A 159 -9.18 -5.10 -1.60
C GLY A 159 -8.74 -4.11 -0.52
N VAL A 160 -8.09 -4.66 0.51
CA VAL A 160 -7.54 -3.93 1.64
C VAL A 160 -6.08 -4.29 1.83
N VAL A 161 -5.27 -3.28 2.11
CA VAL A 161 -3.86 -3.42 2.51
C VAL A 161 -3.71 -2.85 3.91
N ASN A 162 -3.30 -3.66 4.86
CA ASN A 162 -3.08 -3.29 6.25
C ASN A 162 -1.60 -3.42 6.61
N VAL A 163 -0.96 -2.30 6.91
CA VAL A 163 0.44 -2.25 7.33
C VAL A 163 0.49 -2.31 8.85
N ILE A 164 1.06 -3.37 9.39
CA ILE A 164 1.16 -3.62 10.83
C ILE A 164 2.55 -3.24 11.32
N PRO A 165 2.69 -2.25 12.21
CA PRO A 165 3.97 -1.85 12.76
C PRO A 165 4.50 -2.87 13.77
N LYS A 166 5.82 -2.84 14.01
CA LYS A 166 6.46 -3.56 15.10
C LYS A 166 5.88 -3.14 16.46
N ARG A 167 5.71 -4.10 17.35
CA ARG A 167 5.07 -3.89 18.64
C ARG A 167 5.99 -4.14 19.83
N PRO A 168 5.70 -3.54 21.01
CA PRO A 168 6.37 -3.89 22.26
C PRO A 168 6.25 -5.38 22.57
N THR A 169 7.35 -5.99 22.98
CA THR A 169 7.42 -7.38 23.45
C THR A 169 7.83 -7.44 24.91
N ARG A 170 7.44 -8.50 25.63
CA ARG A 170 7.84 -8.73 27.03
C ARG A 170 9.21 -9.41 27.16
N GLY A 171 9.89 -9.67 26.05
CA GLY A 171 11.23 -10.26 26.05
C GLY A 171 12.33 -9.28 26.51
N PRO A 172 13.57 -9.73 26.59
CA PRO A 172 14.72 -8.88 26.84
C PRO A 172 14.81 -7.74 25.82
N ILE A 173 15.43 -6.63 26.21
CA ILE A 173 15.67 -5.52 25.30
C ILE A 173 16.61 -5.99 24.18
N GLN A 174 16.16 -5.82 22.95
CA GLN A 174 16.90 -6.09 21.73
C GLN A 174 17.05 -4.80 20.93
N ASN A 175 18.27 -4.56 20.48
CA ASN A 175 18.58 -3.44 19.62
C ASN A 175 18.91 -3.96 18.22
N GLU A 176 18.57 -3.19 17.21
CA GLU A 176 18.89 -3.53 15.83
C GLU A 176 19.31 -2.28 15.04
N VAL A 177 20.26 -2.47 14.15
CA VAL A 177 20.70 -1.44 13.21
C VAL A 177 20.75 -2.03 11.80
N GLN A 178 20.29 -1.25 10.83
CA GLN A 178 20.47 -1.51 9.41
C GLN A 178 21.15 -0.31 8.78
N ALA A 179 22.15 -0.56 7.93
CA ALA A 179 22.78 0.46 7.12
C ALA A 179 22.88 -0.05 5.67
N THR A 180 22.45 0.76 4.71
CA THR A 180 22.52 0.42 3.29
C THR A 180 23.16 1.55 2.52
N ILE A 181 24.08 1.19 1.60
CA ILE A 181 24.65 2.08 0.60
C ILE A 181 24.44 1.48 -0.80
N GLY A 182 24.36 2.30 -1.82
CA GLY A 182 24.13 1.79 -3.17
C GLY A 182 24.40 2.80 -4.28
N THR A 183 24.19 2.34 -5.49
CA THR A 183 24.20 3.22 -6.68
C THR A 183 23.09 4.27 -6.60
N GLN A 184 23.14 5.30 -7.43
CA GLN A 184 22.23 6.44 -7.39
C GLN A 184 22.32 7.19 -6.04
N ASP A 185 23.52 7.25 -5.45
CA ASP A 185 23.80 7.83 -4.12
C ASP A 185 22.81 7.36 -3.03
N THR A 186 22.38 6.10 -3.14
CA THR A 186 21.44 5.52 -2.19
C THR A 186 22.11 5.32 -0.84
N ALA A 187 21.51 5.87 0.21
CA ALA A 187 21.90 5.70 1.60
C ALA A 187 20.66 5.51 2.48
N ARG A 188 20.65 4.45 3.30
CA ARG A 188 19.56 4.20 4.27
C ARG A 188 20.14 3.82 5.62
N ILE A 189 19.47 4.25 6.67
CA ILE A 189 19.74 3.86 8.03
C ILE A 189 18.45 3.53 8.74
N GLY A 190 18.47 2.46 9.52
CA GLY A 190 17.38 2.07 10.42
C GLY A 190 17.94 1.71 11.79
N LEU A 191 17.31 2.20 12.84
CA LEU A 191 17.62 1.92 14.24
C LEU A 191 16.36 1.43 14.92
N GLY A 192 16.45 0.34 15.67
CA GLY A 192 15.33 -0.23 16.42
C GLY A 192 15.76 -0.63 17.82
N SER A 193 14.85 -0.48 18.78
CA SER A 193 15.04 -0.93 20.16
C SER A 193 13.70 -1.29 20.77
N GLY A 194 13.61 -2.42 21.46
CA GLY A 194 12.37 -2.83 22.11
C GLY A 194 12.56 -3.99 23.06
N GLY A 195 11.67 -4.07 24.07
CA GLY A 195 11.66 -5.09 25.07
C GLY A 195 10.99 -4.65 26.36
N ALA A 196 11.09 -5.45 27.42
CA ALA A 196 10.52 -5.15 28.71
C ALA A 196 11.37 -4.10 29.47
N LEU A 197 10.70 -3.07 30.01
CA LEU A 197 11.27 -2.11 30.97
C LEU A 197 11.01 -2.58 32.42
N SER A 198 9.92 -3.30 32.63
CA SER A 198 9.53 -3.92 33.88
C SER A 198 8.57 -5.08 33.61
N ASP A 199 8.10 -5.75 34.65
CA ASP A 199 7.13 -6.84 34.54
C ASP A 199 5.80 -6.42 33.87
N THR A 200 5.46 -5.13 33.95
CA THR A 200 4.22 -4.59 33.41
C THR A 200 4.39 -3.56 32.30
N LEU A 201 5.61 -3.14 32.01
CA LEU A 201 5.88 -2.09 31.04
C LEU A 201 6.86 -2.58 29.97
N SER A 202 6.51 -2.45 28.70
CA SER A 202 7.37 -2.75 27.57
C SER A 202 7.26 -1.67 26.50
N TYR A 203 8.30 -1.56 25.65
CA TYR A 203 8.37 -0.54 24.63
C TYR A 203 8.89 -1.07 23.28
N ARG A 204 8.63 -0.31 22.23
CA ARG A 204 9.27 -0.42 20.94
C ARG A 204 9.52 0.98 20.38
N LEU A 205 10.75 1.18 19.85
CA LEU A 205 11.15 2.40 19.16
C LEU A 205 11.85 2.02 17.85
N ASP A 206 11.45 2.66 16.75
CA ASP A 206 12.06 2.51 15.43
C ASP A 206 12.28 3.89 14.82
N VAL A 207 13.46 4.11 14.24
CA VAL A 207 13.80 5.34 13.50
C VAL A 207 14.45 4.92 12.19
N SER A 208 14.06 5.52 11.10
CA SER A 208 14.70 5.32 9.80
C SER A 208 14.89 6.62 9.04
N GLY A 209 15.85 6.59 8.13
CA GLY A 209 16.10 7.66 7.18
C GLY A 209 16.63 7.09 5.87
N ASN A 210 16.06 7.55 4.76
CA ASN A 210 16.36 7.09 3.42
C ASN A 210 16.68 8.28 2.52
N TYR A 211 17.65 8.10 1.61
CA TYR A 211 18.00 9.05 0.57
C TYR A 211 18.42 8.32 -0.71
N THR A 212 18.10 8.90 -1.87
CA THR A 212 18.60 8.49 -3.19
C THR A 212 18.56 9.66 -4.15
N ASP A 213 19.49 9.71 -5.11
CA ASP A 213 19.42 10.62 -6.24
C ASP A 213 18.40 10.17 -7.31
N GLY A 214 17.90 8.92 -7.18
CA GLY A 214 16.91 8.35 -8.09
C GLY A 214 17.48 7.96 -9.45
N TYR A 215 16.58 7.57 -10.35
CA TYR A 215 16.94 7.02 -11.67
C TYR A 215 16.74 7.99 -12.83
N VAL A 216 16.34 9.23 -12.55
CA VAL A 216 16.24 10.33 -13.52
C VAL A 216 17.02 11.54 -13.01
N ASP A 217 17.38 12.43 -13.90
CA ASP A 217 18.09 13.66 -13.57
C ASP A 217 17.28 14.49 -12.58
N ARG A 218 17.93 14.99 -11.52
CA ARG A 218 17.26 15.72 -10.43
C ARG A 218 16.14 14.91 -9.76
N GLY A 219 16.32 13.59 -9.71
CA GLY A 219 15.38 12.63 -9.16
C GLY A 219 15.49 12.42 -7.66
N GLN A 220 16.13 13.34 -6.90
CA GLN A 220 16.32 13.20 -5.46
C GLN A 220 15.02 12.92 -4.73
N ALA A 221 15.05 11.86 -3.94
CA ALA A 221 13.98 11.44 -3.06
C ALA A 221 14.53 11.08 -1.68
N GLY A 222 13.72 11.14 -0.66
CA GLY A 222 14.09 10.72 0.67
C GLY A 222 12.94 10.78 1.63
N ASP A 223 13.07 10.03 2.71
CA ASP A 223 12.11 10.02 3.80
C ASP A 223 12.81 9.81 5.15
N ALA A 224 12.08 10.14 6.21
CA ALA A 224 12.46 9.85 7.58
C ALA A 224 11.20 9.42 8.35
N THR A 225 11.31 8.34 9.10
CA THR A 225 10.20 7.77 9.87
C THR A 225 10.63 7.57 11.33
N PHE A 226 9.74 7.91 12.25
CA PHE A 226 9.79 7.54 13.65
C PHE A 226 8.54 6.74 13.99
N SER A 227 8.67 5.63 14.69
CA SER A 227 7.58 4.84 15.26
C SER A 227 7.92 4.47 16.70
N GLY A 228 7.04 4.81 17.64
CA GLY A 228 7.21 4.50 19.04
C GLY A 228 5.95 3.94 19.64
N ALA A 229 6.07 2.93 20.50
CA ALA A 229 4.96 2.36 21.25
C ALA A 229 5.39 2.02 22.68
N LEU A 230 4.50 2.30 23.63
CA LEU A 230 4.65 1.97 25.04
C LEU A 230 3.43 1.15 25.47
N ARG A 231 3.65 -0.08 25.88
CA ARG A 231 2.61 -0.97 26.39
C ARG A 231 2.69 -1.09 27.90
N TRP A 232 1.56 -0.88 28.54
CA TRP A 232 1.33 -1.08 29.96
C TRP A 232 0.30 -2.19 30.19
N ASP A 233 0.72 -3.26 30.86
CA ASP A 233 -0.13 -4.33 31.33
C ASP A 233 -0.63 -3.94 32.75
N ALA A 234 -1.74 -3.20 32.79
CA ALA A 234 -2.29 -2.61 34.03
C ALA A 234 -2.75 -3.68 35.01
N THR A 235 -3.35 -4.78 34.48
CA THR A 235 -3.69 -6.01 35.19
C THR A 235 -3.41 -7.21 34.27
N PRO A 236 -3.50 -8.46 34.73
CA PRO A 236 -3.33 -9.63 33.87
C PRO A 236 -4.30 -9.68 32.67
N ASP A 237 -5.48 -9.09 32.83
CA ASP A 237 -6.57 -9.08 31.84
C ASP A 237 -6.75 -7.73 31.11
N LEU A 238 -5.99 -6.68 31.49
CA LEU A 238 -6.09 -5.35 30.88
C LEU A 238 -4.72 -4.83 30.45
N ASN A 239 -4.57 -4.58 29.17
CA ASN A 239 -3.40 -3.88 28.65
C ASN A 239 -3.77 -2.65 27.83
N MET A 240 -2.89 -1.67 27.85
CA MET A 240 -3.00 -0.43 27.10
C MET A 240 -1.71 -0.19 26.34
N THR A 241 -1.80 0.25 25.08
CA THR A 241 -0.65 0.59 24.26
C THR A 241 -0.83 2.00 23.71
N LEU A 242 0.03 2.92 24.13
CA LEU A 242 0.13 4.24 23.50
C LEU A 242 1.16 4.17 22.39
N SER A 243 0.77 4.54 21.17
CA SER A 243 1.63 4.56 20.00
C SER A 243 1.65 5.94 19.37
N TYR A 244 2.82 6.33 18.86
CA TYR A 244 3.02 7.52 18.07
C TYR A 244 3.91 7.20 16.87
N ALA A 245 3.50 7.63 15.68
CA ALA A 245 4.31 7.53 14.48
C ALA A 245 4.36 8.89 13.77
N TYR A 246 5.51 9.21 13.22
CA TYR A 246 5.78 10.40 12.42
C TYR A 246 6.52 10.01 11.14
N GLY A 247 6.08 10.55 10.02
CA GLY A 247 6.74 10.38 8.74
C GLY A 247 6.93 11.72 8.03
N TYR A 248 8.11 11.93 7.47
CA TYR A 248 8.42 13.01 6.56
C TYR A 248 8.95 12.45 5.25
N GLN A 249 8.33 12.79 4.12
CA GLN A 249 8.75 12.31 2.80
C GLN A 249 8.95 13.47 1.83
N ARG A 250 10.01 13.37 1.04
CA ARG A 250 10.24 14.16 -0.17
C ARG A 250 10.27 13.18 -1.35
N PRO A 251 9.13 12.90 -1.98
CA PRO A 251 9.10 12.01 -3.13
C PRO A 251 9.82 12.62 -4.33
N MET A 252 10.21 11.76 -5.28
CA MET A 252 10.83 12.18 -6.54
C MET A 252 9.91 13.16 -7.29
N ARG A 253 10.45 14.31 -7.71
CA ARG A 253 9.73 15.36 -8.43
C ARG A 253 9.71 15.09 -9.92
N TYR A 254 9.33 13.88 -10.31
CA TYR A 254 9.31 13.39 -11.68
C TYR A 254 7.87 13.14 -12.12
N PHE A 255 7.44 13.79 -13.20
CA PHE A 255 6.09 13.72 -13.74
C PHE A 255 6.01 12.93 -15.06
N GLY A 256 7.01 12.12 -15.34
CA GLY A 256 7.10 11.29 -16.54
C GLY A 256 7.98 11.91 -17.63
N THR A 257 8.18 11.13 -18.69
CA THR A 257 8.97 11.49 -19.85
C THR A 257 8.04 11.66 -21.04
N PRO A 258 8.12 12.77 -21.80
CA PRO A 258 7.26 13.00 -22.96
C PRO A 258 7.56 12.01 -24.08
N LEU A 259 6.53 11.71 -24.88
CA LEU A 259 6.68 11.00 -26.14
C LEU A 259 7.18 11.98 -27.22
N ILE A 260 8.23 11.59 -27.93
CA ILE A 260 8.79 12.37 -29.07
C ILE A 260 8.15 11.87 -30.35
N ASN A 261 7.39 12.73 -31.04
CA ASN A 261 6.58 12.37 -32.22
C ASN A 261 5.59 11.20 -31.95
N GLY A 262 5.09 11.06 -30.73
CA GLY A 262 4.18 9.99 -30.35
C GLY A 262 4.85 8.67 -30.00
N GLU A 263 6.18 8.61 -30.06
CA GLU A 263 6.99 7.44 -29.74
C GLU A 263 7.93 7.70 -28.57
N GLN A 264 8.46 6.63 -28.04
CA GLN A 264 9.42 6.69 -26.95
C GLN A 264 10.83 6.82 -27.49
N ASP A 265 11.60 7.70 -26.87
CA ASP A 265 13.00 7.90 -27.18
C ASP A 265 13.85 7.59 -25.93
N ASP A 266 14.69 6.56 -26.04
CA ASP A 266 15.58 6.16 -24.94
C ASP A 266 16.62 7.25 -24.61
N ALA A 267 16.92 8.16 -25.52
CA ALA A 267 17.84 9.27 -25.27
C ALA A 267 17.31 10.25 -24.21
N VAL A 268 15.98 10.35 -24.06
CA VAL A 268 15.33 11.20 -23.04
C VAL A 268 14.90 10.43 -21.77
N ARG A 269 15.22 9.14 -21.67
CA ARG A 269 14.79 8.26 -20.58
C ARG A 269 15.14 8.80 -19.19
N LYS A 270 16.28 9.47 -19.05
CA LYS A 270 16.75 10.02 -17.78
C LYS A 270 16.40 11.48 -17.57
N GLN A 271 15.86 12.15 -18.58
CA GLN A 271 15.53 13.57 -18.48
C GLN A 271 14.35 13.83 -17.54
N ASN A 272 14.45 14.93 -16.80
CA ASN A 272 13.39 15.43 -15.93
C ASN A 272 13.06 16.88 -16.34
N TYR A 273 11.87 17.10 -16.84
CA TYR A 273 11.44 18.39 -17.43
C TYR A 273 10.84 19.36 -16.40
N ASN A 274 10.81 18.97 -15.12
CA ASN A 274 10.26 19.82 -14.06
C ASN A 274 11.12 21.08 -13.84
N VAL A 275 10.50 22.11 -13.26
CA VAL A 275 11.18 23.39 -12.92
C VAL A 275 12.21 23.22 -11.80
N SER A 276 13.21 24.12 -11.76
CA SER A 276 14.32 24.02 -10.80
C SER A 276 13.89 24.18 -9.34
N ASP A 277 12.88 25.00 -9.09
CA ASP A 277 12.32 25.32 -7.78
C ASP A 277 11.07 24.52 -7.43
N SER A 278 10.83 23.39 -8.14
CA SER A 278 9.81 22.42 -7.78
C SER A 278 10.08 21.78 -6.42
N PHE A 279 9.02 21.44 -5.71
CA PHE A 279 9.12 20.68 -4.46
C PHE A 279 7.89 19.78 -4.26
N MET A 280 8.09 18.70 -3.49
CA MET A 280 7.04 17.85 -2.94
C MET A 280 7.43 17.47 -1.51
N ARG A 281 6.51 17.61 -0.56
CA ARG A 281 6.75 17.34 0.86
C ARG A 281 5.47 16.77 1.47
N PHE A 282 5.60 15.64 2.14
CA PHE A 282 4.52 14.97 2.84
C PHE A 282 4.91 14.78 4.30
N ARG A 283 3.96 15.02 5.20
CA ARG A 283 4.12 14.82 6.64
C ARG A 283 2.90 14.07 7.14
N ASP A 284 3.13 13.04 7.93
CA ASP A 284 2.08 12.25 8.55
C ASP A 284 2.39 12.08 10.04
N GLN A 285 1.36 12.20 10.86
CA GLN A 285 1.43 11.98 12.30
C GLN A 285 0.27 11.09 12.73
N TRP A 286 0.58 10.07 13.50
CA TRP A 286 -0.38 9.09 14.02
C TRP A 286 -0.20 8.99 15.52
N THR A 287 -1.26 9.23 16.26
CA THR A 287 -1.30 9.00 17.70
C THR A 287 -2.48 8.08 17.97
N GLN A 288 -2.25 7.00 18.70
CA GLN A 288 -3.32 6.08 19.06
C GLN A 288 -3.11 5.50 20.45
N LEU A 289 -4.23 5.25 21.14
CA LEU A 289 -4.31 4.52 22.40
C LEU A 289 -5.16 3.29 22.17
N ASP A 290 -4.51 2.13 22.17
CA ASP A 290 -5.15 0.82 22.11
C ASP A 290 -5.38 0.29 23.51
N THR A 291 -6.57 -0.21 23.78
CA THR A 291 -6.94 -0.90 25.02
C THR A 291 -7.49 -2.27 24.69
N VAL A 292 -6.95 -3.30 25.30
CA VAL A 292 -7.46 -4.68 25.22
C VAL A 292 -7.78 -5.16 26.61
N TRP A 293 -9.02 -5.56 26.81
CA TRP A 293 -9.54 -6.10 28.06
C TRP A 293 -10.14 -7.48 27.86
N THR A 294 -9.63 -8.46 28.60
CA THR A 294 -10.05 -9.87 28.56
C THR A 294 -10.58 -10.31 29.92
N PRO A 295 -11.79 -9.85 30.34
CA PRO A 295 -12.31 -10.10 31.70
C PRO A 295 -12.50 -11.58 32.05
N ASN A 296 -12.54 -12.43 31.01
CA ASN A 296 -12.59 -13.88 31.11
C ASN A 296 -12.17 -14.50 29.75
N ASP A 297 -11.99 -15.81 29.71
CA ASP A 297 -11.53 -16.55 28.51
C ASP A 297 -12.48 -16.45 27.29
N ALA A 298 -13.76 -16.13 27.57
CA ALA A 298 -14.81 -16.06 26.56
C ALA A 298 -15.01 -14.64 25.99
N THR A 299 -14.44 -13.60 26.60
CA THR A 299 -14.73 -12.21 26.27
C THR A 299 -13.44 -11.42 26.02
N THR A 300 -13.35 -10.76 24.85
CA THR A 300 -12.28 -9.80 24.57
C THR A 300 -12.89 -8.49 24.08
N VAL A 301 -12.59 -7.40 24.78
CA VAL A 301 -13.01 -6.04 24.38
C VAL A 301 -11.79 -5.28 23.89
N ARG A 302 -11.92 -4.63 22.74
CA ARG A 302 -10.90 -3.76 22.17
C ARG A 302 -11.47 -2.36 21.97
N ALA A 303 -10.70 -1.35 22.34
CA ALA A 303 -11.02 0.05 22.07
C ALA A 303 -9.77 0.75 21.57
N ARG A 304 -9.92 1.58 20.54
CA ARG A 304 -8.85 2.38 19.96
C ARG A 304 -9.31 3.81 19.79
N LEU A 305 -8.69 4.72 20.52
CA LEU A 305 -8.79 6.16 20.31
C LEU A 305 -7.63 6.60 19.45
N TYR A 306 -7.88 7.43 18.42
CA TYR A 306 -6.83 7.85 17.51
C TYR A 306 -6.98 9.28 17.03
N HIS A 307 -5.83 9.88 16.69
CA HIS A 307 -5.73 11.16 15.99
C HIS A 307 -4.66 11.05 14.90
N VAL A 308 -5.02 11.45 13.68
CA VAL A 308 -4.13 11.44 12.51
C VAL A 308 -4.10 12.85 11.92
N GLN A 309 -2.90 13.32 11.57
CA GLN A 309 -2.71 14.52 10.78
C GLN A 309 -1.87 14.19 9.56
N SER A 310 -2.26 14.72 8.38
CA SER A 310 -1.56 14.54 7.11
C SER A 310 -1.47 15.85 6.38
N ASP A 311 -0.24 16.30 6.12
CA ASP A 311 0.05 17.51 5.35
C ASP A 311 0.73 17.13 4.04
N ARG A 312 0.24 17.69 2.94
CA ARG A 312 0.79 17.53 1.59
C ARG A 312 1.03 18.88 0.98
N ASP A 313 2.24 19.09 0.46
CA ASP A 313 2.64 20.35 -0.13
C ASP A 313 3.52 20.12 -1.36
N TRP A 314 3.09 20.60 -2.52
CA TRP A 314 3.88 20.47 -3.74
C TRP A 314 3.69 21.62 -4.72
N ARG A 315 4.73 21.86 -5.55
CA ARG A 315 4.76 22.84 -6.62
C ARG A 315 5.56 22.27 -7.79
N ASN A 316 4.94 22.20 -8.96
CA ASN A 316 5.50 21.56 -10.14
C ASN A 316 4.96 22.16 -11.43
N ALA A 317 5.68 21.98 -12.54
CA ALA A 317 5.11 21.93 -13.87
C ALA A 317 4.79 20.45 -14.18
N GLU A 318 3.52 20.13 -14.47
CA GLU A 318 3.09 18.74 -14.46
C GLU A 318 2.85 18.14 -15.83
N ARG A 319 2.65 18.94 -16.88
CA ARG A 319 2.36 18.48 -18.24
C ARG A 319 3.47 18.83 -19.20
N TYR A 320 3.90 17.82 -19.98
CA TYR A 320 4.97 17.91 -20.97
C TYR A 320 4.46 17.37 -22.31
N VAL A 321 4.51 18.21 -23.36
CA VAL A 321 4.08 17.84 -24.70
C VAL A 321 5.17 18.20 -25.70
N TYR A 322 5.65 17.22 -26.47
CA TYR A 322 6.55 17.49 -27.58
C TYR A 322 5.80 18.22 -28.69
N ASN A 323 6.38 19.33 -29.16
CA ASN A 323 5.87 20.14 -30.27
C ASN A 323 6.72 19.90 -31.52
N PRO A 324 6.19 19.20 -32.55
CA PRO A 324 6.96 18.88 -33.76
C PRO A 324 7.37 20.11 -34.55
N ALA A 325 6.63 21.22 -34.47
CA ALA A 325 6.95 22.44 -35.22
C ALA A 325 8.14 23.17 -34.64
N THR A 326 8.27 23.24 -33.32
CA THR A 326 9.40 23.90 -32.65
C THR A 326 10.50 22.91 -32.24
N ARG A 327 10.22 21.60 -32.24
CA ARG A 327 11.06 20.51 -31.71
C ARG A 327 11.41 20.68 -30.22
N LEU A 328 10.57 21.36 -29.46
CA LEU A 328 10.72 21.59 -28.04
C LEU A 328 9.63 20.85 -27.26
N ILE A 329 9.85 20.70 -25.96
CA ILE A 329 8.83 20.23 -25.00
C ILE A 329 8.11 21.45 -24.43
N ASP A 330 6.84 21.61 -24.77
CA ASP A 330 5.96 22.59 -24.14
C ASP A 330 5.60 22.11 -22.73
N ARG A 331 5.75 22.99 -21.73
CA ARG A 331 5.42 22.72 -20.32
C ARG A 331 4.22 23.54 -19.87
N SER A 332 3.23 22.86 -19.30
CA SER A 332 2.01 23.50 -18.79
C SER A 332 1.55 22.87 -17.47
N ASP A 333 0.36 23.24 -17.03
CA ASP A 333 -0.24 22.81 -15.78
C ASP A 333 0.71 23.07 -14.58
N ASN A 334 1.15 24.32 -14.48
CA ASN A 334 1.90 24.79 -13.34
C ASN A 334 1.04 24.75 -12.09
N THR A 335 1.31 23.79 -11.22
CA THR A 335 0.48 23.43 -10.10
C THR A 335 1.19 23.70 -8.79
N GLN A 336 0.54 24.45 -7.89
CA GLN A 336 0.90 24.51 -6.49
C GLN A 336 -0.30 24.11 -5.65
N ILE A 337 -0.14 23.11 -4.79
CA ILE A 337 -1.20 22.54 -3.97
C ILE A 337 -0.68 22.33 -2.55
N THR A 338 -1.54 22.63 -1.56
CA THR A 338 -1.39 22.20 -0.18
C THR A 338 -2.68 21.52 0.27
N HIS A 339 -2.56 20.38 0.91
CA HIS A 339 -3.62 19.69 1.62
C HIS A 339 -3.28 19.61 3.10
N ASP A 340 -4.20 20.09 3.94
CA ASP A 340 -4.17 19.90 5.38
C ASP A 340 -5.33 18.97 5.74
N GLN A 341 -5.04 17.84 6.35
CA GLN A 341 -6.04 16.84 6.70
C GLN A 341 -5.87 16.41 8.15
N THR A 342 -6.98 16.29 8.87
CA THR A 342 -7.02 15.68 10.20
C THR A 342 -8.10 14.60 10.26
N GLN A 343 -7.90 13.64 11.15
CA GLN A 343 -8.86 12.57 11.41
C GLN A 343 -8.78 12.19 12.88
N THR A 344 -9.91 12.18 13.58
CA THR A 344 -10.02 11.79 14.99
C THR A 344 -11.18 10.83 15.16
N GLY A 345 -10.99 9.74 15.88
CA GLY A 345 -12.05 8.76 16.03
C GLY A 345 -11.81 7.76 17.14
N LEU A 346 -12.85 6.96 17.37
CA LEU A 346 -12.89 5.85 18.31
C LEU A 346 -13.47 4.63 17.59
N THR A 347 -12.71 3.53 17.61
CA THR A 347 -13.17 2.22 17.16
C THR A 347 -13.25 1.29 18.36
N THR A 348 -14.36 0.56 18.48
CA THR A 348 -14.54 -0.43 19.55
C THR A 348 -15.05 -1.73 18.98
N SER A 349 -14.65 -2.85 19.60
CA SER A 349 -15.23 -4.16 19.34
C SER A 349 -15.21 -5.03 20.59
N ALA A 350 -16.19 -5.90 20.70
CA ALA A 350 -16.24 -6.94 21.71
C ALA A 350 -16.46 -8.30 21.03
N VAL A 351 -15.60 -9.25 21.33
CA VAL A 351 -15.68 -10.62 20.84
C VAL A 351 -16.15 -11.52 21.99
N PHE A 352 -17.16 -12.32 21.71
CA PHE A 352 -17.73 -13.28 22.65
C PHE A 352 -17.61 -14.70 22.08
N LYS A 353 -17.04 -15.61 22.83
CA LYS A 353 -16.97 -17.05 22.53
C LYS A 353 -17.96 -17.80 23.41
N GLY A 354 -18.75 -18.68 22.81
CA GLY A 354 -19.77 -19.42 23.55
C GLY A 354 -20.41 -20.48 22.65
N GLN A 355 -21.66 -20.82 22.97
CA GLN A 355 -22.46 -21.76 22.19
C GLN A 355 -23.79 -21.14 21.79
N LEU A 356 -24.19 -21.38 20.53
CA LEU A 356 -25.52 -21.05 20.04
C LEU A 356 -26.21 -22.35 19.61
N ALA A 357 -27.34 -22.68 20.26
CA ALA A 357 -28.07 -23.93 20.03
C ALA A 357 -27.20 -25.21 20.17
N GLY A 358 -26.21 -25.19 21.09
CA GLY A 358 -25.28 -26.29 21.29
C GLY A 358 -24.12 -26.40 20.29
N LEU A 359 -23.98 -25.44 19.41
CA LEU A 359 -22.86 -25.33 18.44
C LEU A 359 -21.90 -24.24 18.92
N ASP A 360 -20.59 -24.47 18.76
CA ASP A 360 -19.58 -23.47 19.12
C ASP A 360 -19.74 -22.23 18.23
N ASN A 361 -19.79 -21.08 18.92
CA ASN A 361 -20.08 -19.80 18.30
C ASN A 361 -19.08 -18.73 18.77
N THR A 362 -18.66 -17.87 17.85
CA THR A 362 -17.86 -16.67 18.14
C THR A 362 -18.50 -15.48 17.46
N VAL A 363 -18.90 -14.48 18.25
CA VAL A 363 -19.55 -13.27 17.75
C VAL A 363 -18.68 -12.06 18.07
N SER A 364 -18.54 -11.14 17.12
CA SER A 364 -17.95 -9.81 17.31
C SER A 364 -19.00 -8.75 17.05
N VAL A 365 -19.12 -7.78 17.96
CA VAL A 365 -19.95 -6.58 17.75
C VAL A 365 -19.12 -5.35 18.02
N GLY A 366 -19.40 -4.25 17.34
CA GLY A 366 -18.66 -3.03 17.57
C GLY A 366 -19.26 -1.81 16.86
N PHE A 367 -18.61 -0.68 17.11
CA PHE A 367 -18.95 0.58 16.47
C PHE A 367 -17.69 1.40 16.18
N ASP A 368 -17.81 2.28 15.19
CA ASP A 368 -16.80 3.28 14.83
C ASP A 368 -17.45 4.65 14.83
N VAL A 369 -16.74 5.65 15.34
CA VAL A 369 -17.05 7.08 15.16
C VAL A 369 -15.80 7.80 14.68
N ASN A 370 -15.94 8.65 13.68
CA ASN A 370 -14.84 9.35 13.06
C ASN A 370 -15.25 10.74 12.59
N HIS A 371 -14.41 11.73 12.90
CA HIS A 371 -14.49 13.08 12.33
C HIS A 371 -13.23 13.35 11.54
N ALA A 372 -13.38 13.73 10.27
CA ALA A 372 -12.27 14.05 9.38
C ALA A 372 -12.46 15.41 8.73
N THR A 373 -11.37 16.17 8.60
CA THR A 373 -11.34 17.46 7.90
C THR A 373 -10.32 17.43 6.77
N PHE A 374 -10.59 18.16 5.71
CA PHE A 374 -9.71 18.29 4.56
C PHE A 374 -9.79 19.70 4.01
N LYS A 375 -8.66 20.42 4.03
CA LYS A 375 -8.55 21.76 3.44
C LYS A 375 -7.68 21.69 2.20
N HIS A 376 -8.20 22.25 1.10
CA HIS A 376 -7.53 22.31 -0.18
C HIS A 376 -7.16 23.75 -0.53
N ILE A 377 -5.86 23.96 -0.82
CA ILE A 377 -5.28 25.23 -1.22
C ILE A 377 -4.60 25.01 -2.56
N ASN A 378 -4.92 25.78 -3.58
CA ASN A 378 -4.28 25.64 -4.89
C ASN A 378 -4.34 26.92 -5.74
N ASN A 379 -3.64 26.87 -6.89
CA ASN A 379 -3.64 27.89 -7.94
C ASN A 379 -4.37 27.46 -9.23
N THR A 380 -5.20 26.40 -9.18
CA THR A 380 -6.06 25.92 -10.30
C THR A 380 -5.34 25.44 -11.57
N TYR A 381 -4.22 24.71 -11.49
CA TYR A 381 -3.57 24.03 -12.63
C TYR A 381 -3.45 24.89 -13.90
N THR A 382 -2.86 26.07 -13.78
CA THR A 382 -2.73 27.01 -14.90
C THR A 382 -1.34 27.54 -15.03
N GLY A 383 -0.99 27.97 -16.26
CA GLY A 383 0.28 28.59 -16.56
C GLY A 383 1.24 27.69 -17.32
N SER A 384 2.34 28.25 -17.74
CA SER A 384 3.42 27.59 -18.46
C SER A 384 4.77 28.08 -17.93
N SER A 385 5.72 27.17 -17.82
CA SER A 385 7.11 27.49 -17.48
C SER A 385 8.03 27.66 -18.71
N GLY A 386 7.42 27.81 -19.87
CA GLY A 386 8.11 27.92 -21.16
C GLY A 386 8.58 26.58 -21.72
N PRO A 387 8.88 26.53 -23.03
CA PRO A 387 9.38 25.34 -23.70
C PRO A 387 10.86 25.08 -23.38
N VAL A 388 11.27 23.80 -23.50
CA VAL A 388 12.65 23.36 -23.27
C VAL A 388 13.09 22.35 -24.32
N ASP A 389 14.40 22.24 -24.52
CA ASP A 389 15.00 21.22 -25.39
C ASP A 389 14.72 19.82 -24.81
N PRO A 390 14.32 18.81 -25.62
CA PRO A 390 14.08 17.46 -25.16
C PRO A 390 15.30 16.76 -24.57
N TYR A 391 16.50 17.07 -25.08
CA TYR A 391 17.74 16.35 -24.75
C TYR A 391 18.62 17.09 -23.73
N ASP A 392 18.45 18.43 -23.60
CA ASP A 392 19.16 19.28 -22.64
C ASP A 392 18.20 20.35 -22.08
N PRO A 393 17.26 19.98 -21.22
CA PRO A 393 16.21 20.88 -20.75
C PRO A 393 16.75 21.95 -19.80
N ALA A 394 16.68 23.22 -20.22
CA ALA A 394 16.87 24.37 -19.36
C ALA A 394 15.68 24.50 -18.40
N HIS A 395 15.82 24.07 -17.14
CA HIS A 395 14.69 23.85 -16.23
C HIS A 395 13.88 25.11 -15.89
N GLY A 396 14.52 26.30 -15.80
CA GLY A 396 13.84 27.54 -15.46
C GLY A 396 13.17 27.48 -14.07
N HIS A 397 12.18 28.34 -13.86
CA HIS A 397 11.47 28.47 -12.60
C HIS A 397 9.96 28.33 -12.78
N TYR A 398 9.28 27.93 -11.71
CA TYR A 398 7.83 27.92 -11.64
C TYR A 398 7.24 29.29 -11.92
N GLN A 399 6.19 29.34 -12.71
CA GLN A 399 5.46 30.56 -13.05
C GLN A 399 3.95 30.30 -12.92
N SER A 400 3.25 31.24 -12.25
CA SER A 400 1.80 31.25 -12.19
C SER A 400 1.32 32.68 -12.06
N ASN A 401 0.29 33.02 -12.82
CA ASN A 401 -0.45 34.28 -12.73
C ASN A 401 -1.75 34.14 -11.92
N VAL A 402 -2.04 32.94 -11.40
CA VAL A 402 -3.19 32.65 -10.57
C VAL A 402 -2.77 32.59 -9.12
N PRO A 403 -3.48 33.26 -8.20
CA PRO A 403 -3.13 33.27 -6.79
C PRO A 403 -3.28 31.88 -6.16
N PHE A 404 -2.30 31.54 -5.33
CA PHE A 404 -2.33 30.37 -4.47
C PHE A 404 -3.12 30.69 -3.20
N ILE A 405 -4.36 30.22 -3.12
CA ILE A 405 -5.31 30.56 -2.04
C ILE A 405 -6.08 29.34 -1.55
N PRO A 406 -6.58 29.36 -0.31
CA PRO A 406 -7.54 28.37 0.16
C PRO A 406 -8.79 28.36 -0.74
N ARG A 407 -9.18 27.17 -1.22
CA ARG A 407 -10.33 27.00 -2.11
C ARG A 407 -11.54 26.46 -1.38
N TYR A 408 -11.34 25.39 -0.63
CA TYR A 408 -12.44 24.76 0.08
C TYR A 408 -11.96 23.95 1.29
N ARG A 409 -12.92 23.70 2.19
CA ARG A 409 -12.79 22.74 3.29
C ARG A 409 -13.93 21.73 3.19
N ASN A 410 -13.60 20.46 3.24
CA ASN A 410 -14.56 19.38 3.44
C ASN A 410 -14.43 18.85 4.86
N GLU A 411 -15.57 18.47 5.46
CA GLU A 411 -15.67 17.80 6.74
C GLU A 411 -16.55 16.56 6.56
N ALA A 412 -16.17 15.46 7.20
CA ALA A 412 -16.92 14.22 7.19
C ALA A 412 -17.10 13.70 8.62
N ASP A 413 -18.35 13.61 9.07
CA ASP A 413 -18.74 12.95 10.29
C ASP A 413 -19.25 11.55 9.96
N GLN A 414 -18.63 10.52 10.52
CA GLN A 414 -18.94 9.14 10.22
C GLN A 414 -19.28 8.35 11.48
N PHE A 415 -20.23 7.45 11.35
CA PHE A 415 -20.63 6.51 12.38
C PHE A 415 -20.93 5.16 11.72
N ALA A 416 -20.50 4.07 12.36
CA ALA A 416 -20.81 2.73 11.91
C ALA A 416 -21.12 1.79 13.06
N LEU A 417 -21.96 0.80 12.76
CA LEU A 417 -22.25 -0.35 13.63
C LEU A 417 -21.93 -1.62 12.84
N PHE A 418 -21.32 -2.61 13.49
CA PHE A 418 -21.04 -3.87 12.83
C PHE A 418 -21.22 -5.07 13.75
N VAL A 419 -21.55 -6.19 13.13
CA VAL A 419 -21.59 -7.52 13.75
C VAL A 419 -20.98 -8.53 12.80
N GLU A 420 -20.20 -9.44 13.34
CA GLU A 420 -19.65 -10.59 12.63
C GLU A 420 -19.80 -11.83 13.51
N ASP A 421 -20.22 -12.94 12.91
CA ASP A 421 -20.48 -14.19 13.59
C ASP A 421 -19.84 -15.37 12.88
N ARG A 422 -19.25 -16.29 13.63
CA ARG A 422 -18.78 -17.59 13.17
C ARG A 422 -19.46 -18.69 13.96
N LEU A 423 -20.22 -19.53 13.26
CA LEU A 423 -20.88 -20.70 13.81
C LEU A 423 -20.20 -21.98 13.31
N ALA A 424 -19.68 -22.81 14.21
CA ALA A 424 -19.12 -24.10 13.88
C ALA A 424 -20.25 -25.13 13.81
N LEU A 425 -20.69 -25.47 12.59
CA LEU A 425 -21.75 -26.47 12.34
C LEU A 425 -21.29 -27.88 12.71
N THR A 426 -20.01 -28.17 12.50
CA THR A 426 -19.31 -29.37 12.94
C THR A 426 -17.85 -29.00 13.26
N SER A 427 -17.06 -29.96 13.73
CA SER A 427 -15.61 -29.78 13.91
C SER A 427 -14.85 -29.46 12.61
N LYS A 428 -15.46 -29.66 11.44
CA LYS A 428 -14.86 -29.44 10.11
C LYS A 428 -15.56 -28.35 9.29
N TRP A 429 -16.72 -27.90 9.71
CA TRP A 429 -17.55 -27.01 8.89
C TRP A 429 -18.00 -25.79 9.69
N SER A 430 -17.66 -24.60 9.22
CA SER A 430 -18.07 -23.34 9.80
C SER A 430 -18.77 -22.43 8.80
N LEU A 431 -19.74 -21.66 9.29
CA LEU A 431 -20.36 -20.54 8.61
C LEU A 431 -19.85 -19.24 9.22
N ILE A 432 -19.59 -18.24 8.40
CA ILE A 432 -19.20 -16.91 8.83
C ILE A 432 -20.15 -15.93 8.15
N GLY A 433 -20.77 -15.04 8.94
CA GLY A 433 -21.63 -13.96 8.45
C GLY A 433 -21.23 -12.64 9.06
N GLY A 434 -21.43 -11.54 8.34
CA GLY A 434 -21.16 -10.21 8.85
C GLY A 434 -22.07 -9.17 8.22
N LEU A 435 -22.42 -8.16 9.01
CA LEU A 435 -23.24 -7.02 8.63
C LEU A 435 -22.63 -5.75 9.21
N ARG A 436 -22.55 -4.69 8.41
CA ARG A 436 -22.12 -3.37 8.82
C ARG A 436 -23.05 -2.31 8.24
N TYR A 437 -23.48 -1.40 9.08
CA TYR A 437 -24.16 -0.17 8.69
C TYR A 437 -23.20 1.00 8.82
N ASP A 438 -22.99 1.74 7.76
CA ASP A 438 -22.22 2.97 7.71
C ASP A 438 -23.12 4.18 7.45
N HIS A 439 -22.82 5.28 8.13
CA HIS A 439 -23.47 6.56 7.95
C HIS A 439 -22.40 7.66 7.90
N ALA A 440 -22.41 8.49 6.87
CA ALA A 440 -21.46 9.59 6.69
C ALA A 440 -22.23 10.88 6.31
N LYS A 441 -22.02 11.95 7.06
CA LYS A 441 -22.43 13.30 6.69
C LYS A 441 -21.22 14.08 6.19
N VAL A 442 -21.28 14.57 4.97
CA VAL A 442 -20.19 15.32 4.34
C VAL A 442 -20.66 16.75 4.06
N THR A 443 -19.85 17.72 4.47
CA THR A 443 -20.08 19.14 4.17
C THR A 443 -18.87 19.71 3.45
N ARG A 444 -19.12 20.74 2.63
CA ARG A 444 -18.07 21.50 1.95
C ARG A 444 -18.37 22.99 2.01
N ASP A 445 -17.40 23.73 2.52
CA ASP A 445 -17.41 25.17 2.53
C ASP A 445 -16.43 25.69 1.47
N ASP A 446 -16.89 26.58 0.60
CA ASP A 446 -16.05 27.36 -0.32
C ASP A 446 -15.38 28.48 0.48
N LEU A 447 -14.04 28.44 0.55
CA LEU A 447 -13.26 29.38 1.37
C LEU A 447 -12.99 30.72 0.66
N VAL A 448 -13.35 30.83 -0.63
CA VAL A 448 -13.29 32.10 -1.38
C VAL A 448 -14.55 32.92 -1.16
N THR A 449 -15.70 32.28 -1.22
CA THR A 449 -16.99 32.95 -1.05
C THR A 449 -17.54 32.91 0.38
N GLY A 450 -17.01 32.02 1.23
CA GLY A 450 -17.48 31.76 2.58
C GLY A 450 -18.82 31.00 2.64
N GLN A 451 -19.27 30.42 1.53
CA GLN A 451 -20.57 29.76 1.45
C GLN A 451 -20.42 28.23 1.57
N ARG A 452 -21.42 27.61 2.21
CA ARG A 452 -21.55 26.16 2.17
C ARG A 452 -22.09 25.73 0.81
N THR A 453 -21.28 24.96 0.07
CA THR A 453 -21.60 24.53 -1.30
C THR A 453 -22.05 23.07 -1.38
N LEU A 454 -21.89 22.30 -0.29
CA LEU A 454 -22.33 20.92 -0.19
C LEU A 454 -22.71 20.56 1.24
N SER A 455 -23.81 19.83 1.39
CA SER A 455 -24.21 19.12 2.61
C SER A 455 -24.97 17.87 2.19
N SER A 456 -24.32 16.71 2.24
CA SER A 456 -24.90 15.44 1.79
C SER A 456 -24.71 14.37 2.86
N THR A 457 -25.64 13.43 2.91
CA THR A 457 -25.62 12.30 3.81
C THR A 457 -25.64 11.01 2.99
N TYR A 458 -24.76 10.09 3.34
CA TYR A 458 -24.63 8.78 2.72
C TYR A 458 -24.85 7.73 3.79
N ALA A 459 -25.61 6.69 3.45
CA ALA A 459 -25.80 5.54 4.30
C ALA A 459 -25.72 4.27 3.46
N ASP A 460 -25.04 3.27 3.96
CA ASP A 460 -24.88 2.00 3.27
C ASP A 460 -24.89 0.82 4.24
N VAL A 461 -25.25 -0.35 3.71
CA VAL A 461 -25.17 -1.62 4.41
C VAL A 461 -24.27 -2.55 3.61
N GLY A 462 -23.08 -2.85 4.17
CA GLY A 462 -22.19 -3.89 3.69
C GLY A 462 -22.49 -5.21 4.39
N TRP A 463 -22.41 -6.32 3.68
CA TRP A 463 -22.60 -7.64 4.26
C TRP A 463 -21.79 -8.73 3.55
N ARG A 464 -21.50 -9.79 4.28
CA ARG A 464 -20.89 -10.99 3.73
C ARG A 464 -21.46 -12.25 4.35
N VAL A 465 -21.44 -13.34 3.61
CA VAL A 465 -21.66 -14.67 4.10
C VAL A 465 -20.65 -15.61 3.42
N GLY A 466 -20.07 -16.49 4.21
CA GLY A 466 -19.10 -17.44 3.70
C GLY A 466 -19.08 -18.71 4.53
N THR A 467 -18.42 -19.72 3.98
CA THR A 467 -18.26 -21.01 4.63
C THR A 467 -16.85 -21.55 4.42
N VAL A 468 -16.35 -22.25 5.42
CA VAL A 468 -15.09 -23.00 5.35
C VAL A 468 -15.36 -24.43 5.72
N TYR A 469 -14.91 -25.36 4.91
CA TYR A 469 -14.99 -26.78 5.14
C TYR A 469 -13.60 -27.43 5.09
N ASP A 470 -13.16 -28.01 6.20
CA ASP A 470 -11.89 -28.69 6.35
C ASP A 470 -12.00 -30.10 5.75
N LEU A 471 -11.50 -30.28 4.53
CA LEU A 471 -11.42 -31.60 3.86
C LEU A 471 -10.50 -32.54 4.67
N THR A 472 -9.37 -32.00 5.09
CA THR A 472 -8.42 -32.60 6.06
C THR A 472 -8.00 -31.52 7.08
N PRO A 473 -7.27 -31.84 8.16
CA PRO A 473 -6.76 -30.83 9.08
C PRO A 473 -5.91 -29.74 8.41
N ASP A 474 -5.28 -30.04 7.26
CA ASP A 474 -4.35 -29.19 6.56
C ASP A 474 -4.88 -28.63 5.23
N LEU A 475 -6.06 -29.06 4.77
CA LEU A 475 -6.68 -28.65 3.52
C LEU A 475 -8.11 -28.17 3.74
N ALA A 476 -8.38 -26.91 3.45
CA ALA A 476 -9.70 -26.30 3.51
C ALA A 476 -10.19 -25.83 2.14
N VAL A 477 -11.49 -25.98 1.89
CA VAL A 477 -12.23 -25.34 0.82
C VAL A 477 -13.12 -24.27 1.42
N TYR A 478 -13.22 -23.14 0.75
CA TYR A 478 -14.12 -22.05 1.18
C TYR A 478 -14.93 -21.50 0.01
N ALA A 479 -16.04 -20.88 0.35
CA ALA A 479 -16.82 -20.06 -0.56
C ALA A 479 -17.35 -18.83 0.18
N GLN A 480 -17.45 -17.70 -0.53
CA GLN A 480 -17.94 -16.45 0.02
C GLN A 480 -18.77 -15.67 -1.02
N TYR A 481 -19.81 -15.01 -0.51
CA TYR A 481 -20.47 -13.89 -1.17
C TYR A 481 -20.30 -12.64 -0.29
N ALA A 482 -19.93 -11.51 -0.90
CA ALA A 482 -19.76 -10.24 -0.21
C ALA A 482 -20.29 -9.07 -1.03
N GLU A 483 -20.89 -8.10 -0.36
CA GLU A 483 -21.27 -6.79 -0.91
C GLU A 483 -20.54 -5.67 -0.20
N ALA A 484 -20.09 -4.68 -0.99
CA ALA A 484 -19.38 -3.51 -0.52
C ALA A 484 -19.85 -2.26 -1.27
N ALA A 485 -19.63 -1.10 -0.66
CA ALA A 485 -19.85 0.19 -1.31
C ALA A 485 -18.53 0.94 -1.49
N ASP A 486 -18.43 1.69 -2.60
CA ASP A 486 -17.36 2.68 -2.81
C ASP A 486 -18.02 4.04 -3.05
N PRO A 487 -17.48 5.12 -2.45
CA PRO A 487 -17.95 6.46 -2.79
C PRO A 487 -17.58 6.80 -4.24
N VAL A 488 -18.42 7.57 -4.91
CA VAL A 488 -18.19 8.03 -6.30
C VAL A 488 -16.93 8.88 -6.46
N SER A 489 -16.45 9.46 -5.37
CA SER A 489 -15.12 10.04 -5.17
C SER A 489 -14.80 9.92 -3.68
N GLY A 490 -13.53 9.98 -3.29
CA GLY A 490 -13.21 9.97 -1.86
C GLY A 490 -14.05 11.01 -1.10
N LEU A 491 -14.69 10.65 0.02
CA LEU A 491 -15.62 11.52 0.75
C LEU A 491 -15.02 12.87 1.09
N LEU A 492 -13.74 12.91 1.47
CA LEU A 492 -13.02 14.15 1.77
C LEU A 492 -12.70 15.01 0.54
N MET A 493 -12.87 14.49 -0.68
CA MET A 493 -12.71 15.23 -1.94
C MET A 493 -14.03 15.39 -2.71
N LEU A 494 -15.15 15.03 -2.10
CA LEU A 494 -16.45 15.11 -2.73
C LEU A 494 -16.72 16.53 -3.21
N SER A 495 -17.09 16.68 -4.48
CA SER A 495 -17.43 17.96 -5.09
C SER A 495 -18.96 18.16 -5.16
N PRO A 496 -19.47 19.41 -5.20
CA PRO A 496 -20.88 19.67 -5.39
C PRO A 496 -21.47 18.99 -6.63
N ALA A 497 -20.68 18.87 -7.70
CA ALA A 497 -21.11 18.21 -8.94
C ALA A 497 -21.37 16.70 -8.79
N ASN A 498 -20.81 16.07 -7.74
CA ASN A 498 -20.96 14.63 -7.47
C ASN A 498 -21.83 14.36 -6.23
N ALA A 499 -22.30 15.39 -5.54
CA ALA A 499 -23.00 15.27 -4.26
C ALA A 499 -24.38 14.58 -4.32
N GLY A 500 -25.01 14.61 -5.48
CA GLY A 500 -26.34 14.00 -5.70
C GLY A 500 -26.28 12.54 -6.13
N PHE A 501 -25.10 11.93 -6.23
CA PHE A 501 -24.96 10.53 -6.64
C PHE A 501 -24.78 9.62 -5.43
N ASP A 502 -25.35 8.42 -5.51
CA ASP A 502 -25.21 7.37 -4.52
C ASP A 502 -23.82 6.73 -4.55
N MET A 503 -23.51 5.87 -3.59
CA MET A 503 -22.30 5.05 -3.63
C MET A 503 -22.37 4.01 -4.74
N SER A 504 -21.25 3.73 -5.38
CA SER A 504 -21.10 2.56 -6.25
C SER A 504 -21.17 1.29 -5.40
N ARG A 505 -21.69 0.20 -5.96
CA ARG A 505 -21.84 -1.09 -5.25
C ARG A 505 -21.01 -2.17 -5.91
N GLY A 506 -20.25 -2.91 -5.11
CA GLY A 506 -19.48 -4.07 -5.53
C GLY A 506 -20.02 -5.35 -4.93
N LYS A 507 -20.21 -6.37 -5.77
CA LYS A 507 -20.65 -7.73 -5.39
C LYS A 507 -19.61 -8.71 -5.81
N GLN A 508 -19.25 -9.66 -4.93
CA GLN A 508 -18.29 -10.71 -5.23
C GLN A 508 -18.81 -12.10 -4.88
N ILE A 509 -18.53 -13.04 -5.76
CA ILE A 509 -18.51 -14.47 -5.45
C ILE A 509 -17.07 -14.91 -5.51
N GLU A 510 -16.63 -15.67 -4.51
CA GLU A 510 -15.29 -16.26 -4.45
C GLU A 510 -15.37 -17.68 -3.92
N ILE A 511 -14.59 -18.58 -4.54
CA ILE A 511 -14.35 -19.93 -4.07
C ILE A 511 -12.86 -20.21 -4.10
N GLY A 512 -12.34 -20.92 -3.11
CA GLY A 512 -10.92 -21.24 -3.08
C GLY A 512 -10.55 -22.42 -2.20
N LEU A 513 -9.28 -22.78 -2.32
CA LEU A 513 -8.61 -23.84 -1.60
C LEU A 513 -7.39 -23.28 -0.89
N LYS A 514 -7.11 -23.76 0.30
CA LYS A 514 -5.94 -23.43 1.11
C LYS A 514 -5.39 -24.68 1.72
N GLN A 515 -4.08 -24.86 1.62
CA GLN A 515 -3.42 -26.05 2.17
C GLN A 515 -2.08 -25.73 2.79
N ASN A 516 -1.86 -26.27 3.99
CA ASN A 516 -0.53 -26.54 4.52
C ASN A 516 -0.14 -27.95 4.18
N PHE A 517 1.14 -28.22 3.86
CA PHE A 517 1.61 -29.55 3.50
C PHE A 517 3.08 -29.74 3.91
N LEU A 518 3.54 -30.98 3.88
CA LEU A 518 4.90 -31.35 4.29
C LEU A 518 5.24 -30.90 5.73
N ASP A 519 4.30 -31.12 6.66
CA ASP A 519 4.44 -30.76 8.09
C ASP A 519 4.78 -29.27 8.30
N GLY A 520 4.08 -28.37 7.58
CA GLY A 520 4.23 -26.91 7.67
C GLY A 520 5.41 -26.34 6.86
N ARG A 521 6.14 -27.18 6.08
CA ARG A 521 7.19 -26.68 5.19
C ARG A 521 6.68 -26.08 3.89
N GLY A 522 5.40 -26.22 3.59
CA GLY A 522 4.79 -25.64 2.42
C GLY A 522 3.36 -25.20 2.68
N GLU A 523 2.95 -24.17 1.99
CA GLU A 523 1.58 -23.70 1.93
C GLU A 523 1.26 -23.22 0.51
N TRP A 524 0.00 -23.41 0.10
CA TRP A 524 -0.49 -22.84 -1.15
C TRP A 524 -1.94 -22.40 -1.03
N THR A 525 -2.31 -21.44 -1.87
CA THR A 525 -3.69 -20.98 -2.03
C THR A 525 -4.07 -20.98 -3.52
N LEU A 526 -5.34 -21.25 -3.80
CA LEU A 526 -5.93 -21.09 -5.11
C LEU A 526 -7.32 -20.49 -4.95
N ALA A 527 -7.61 -19.39 -5.63
CA ALA A 527 -8.90 -18.71 -5.58
C ALA A 527 -9.41 -18.39 -6.98
N ALA A 528 -10.71 -18.57 -7.19
CA ALA A 528 -11.46 -18.10 -8.34
C ALA A 528 -12.49 -17.08 -7.86
N TYR A 529 -12.63 -15.96 -8.56
CA TYR A 529 -13.55 -14.89 -8.19
C TYR A 529 -14.25 -14.27 -9.40
N GLU A 530 -15.40 -13.69 -9.12
CA GLU A 530 -16.09 -12.73 -9.98
C GLU A 530 -16.54 -11.55 -9.13
N ILE A 531 -16.16 -10.33 -9.54
CA ILE A 531 -16.58 -9.06 -8.94
C ILE A 531 -17.34 -8.26 -10.00
N ARG A 532 -18.46 -7.68 -9.60
CA ARG A 532 -19.25 -6.76 -10.41
C ARG A 532 -19.47 -5.47 -9.63
N LYS A 533 -19.05 -4.34 -10.20
CA LYS A 533 -19.24 -2.99 -9.65
C LYS A 533 -20.25 -2.24 -10.51
N THR A 534 -21.31 -1.77 -9.88
CA THR A 534 -22.42 -1.02 -10.50
C THR A 534 -22.46 0.41 -9.99
N ASN A 535 -23.31 1.24 -10.56
CA ASN A 535 -23.48 2.65 -10.22
C ASN A 535 -22.18 3.48 -10.44
N LEU A 536 -21.40 3.15 -11.46
CA LEU A 536 -20.29 4.01 -11.87
C LEU A 536 -20.84 5.28 -12.52
N LEU A 537 -20.16 6.41 -12.27
CA LEU A 537 -20.47 7.65 -12.99
C LEU A 537 -20.04 7.51 -14.45
N SER A 538 -20.99 7.64 -15.34
CA SER A 538 -20.86 7.60 -16.79
C SER A 538 -21.37 8.90 -17.40
N ARG A 539 -21.24 9.07 -18.72
CA ARG A 539 -21.88 10.14 -19.47
C ARG A 539 -23.21 9.63 -20.02
N ASP A 540 -24.23 10.49 -19.97
CA ASP A 540 -25.51 10.19 -20.60
C ASP A 540 -25.35 10.03 -22.11
N ALA A 541 -26.04 9.04 -22.70
CA ALA A 541 -25.88 8.71 -24.11
C ALA A 541 -26.52 9.78 -25.04
N ASP A 542 -27.60 10.42 -24.58
CA ASP A 542 -28.34 11.39 -25.36
C ASP A 542 -27.86 12.83 -25.08
N ASP A 543 -27.43 13.11 -23.83
CA ASP A 543 -26.83 14.39 -23.44
C ASP A 543 -25.50 14.21 -22.71
N PRO A 544 -24.38 14.20 -23.43
CA PRO A 544 -23.04 13.99 -22.84
C PRO A 544 -22.58 15.07 -21.86
N SER A 545 -23.31 16.18 -21.71
CA SER A 545 -23.04 17.17 -20.66
C SER A 545 -23.47 16.67 -19.29
N LEU A 546 -24.42 15.74 -19.23
CA LEU A 546 -24.94 15.14 -18.00
C LEU A 546 -24.07 13.96 -17.55
N ARG A 547 -24.02 13.77 -16.22
CA ARG A 547 -23.49 12.56 -15.58
C ARG A 547 -24.65 11.72 -15.06
N VAL A 548 -24.57 10.41 -15.30
CA VAL A 548 -25.58 9.43 -14.86
C VAL A 548 -24.89 8.27 -14.15
N GLN A 549 -25.57 7.63 -13.22
CA GLN A 549 -25.05 6.47 -12.47
C GLN A 549 -25.57 5.15 -13.05
N VAL A 550 -25.19 4.86 -14.26
CA VAL A 550 -25.59 3.63 -14.97
C VAL A 550 -24.39 2.73 -15.30
N GLY A 551 -23.16 3.21 -15.07
CA GLY A 551 -21.96 2.48 -15.44
C GLY A 551 -21.78 1.19 -14.65
N GLU A 552 -21.27 0.16 -15.33
CA GLU A 552 -20.97 -1.16 -14.77
C GLU A 552 -19.59 -1.65 -15.22
N GLN A 553 -18.85 -2.25 -14.28
CA GLN A 553 -17.55 -2.88 -14.52
C GLN A 553 -17.53 -4.25 -13.87
N SER A 554 -17.01 -5.24 -14.58
CA SER A 554 -16.81 -6.59 -14.04
C SER A 554 -15.35 -7.01 -14.10
N SER A 555 -14.96 -7.89 -13.18
CA SER A 555 -13.67 -8.56 -13.16
C SER A 555 -13.82 -9.98 -12.68
N ARG A 556 -13.23 -10.93 -13.39
CA ARG A 556 -13.14 -12.33 -12.99
C ARG A 556 -11.73 -12.84 -13.17
N GLY A 557 -11.28 -13.71 -12.27
CA GLY A 557 -9.90 -14.19 -12.34
C GLY A 557 -9.62 -15.40 -11.49
N LEU A 558 -8.40 -15.90 -11.70
CA LEU A 558 -7.77 -16.95 -10.91
C LEU A 558 -6.49 -16.39 -10.28
N GLU A 559 -6.28 -16.69 -9.02
CA GLU A 559 -5.13 -16.30 -8.23
C GLU A 559 -4.56 -17.52 -7.51
N ALA A 560 -3.25 -17.67 -7.56
CA ALA A 560 -2.56 -18.76 -6.87
C ALA A 560 -1.32 -18.20 -6.14
N SER A 561 -1.01 -18.77 -4.97
CA SER A 561 0.24 -18.54 -4.24
C SER A 561 0.83 -19.86 -3.75
N LEU A 562 2.15 -19.91 -3.61
CA LEU A 562 2.92 -21.03 -3.09
C LEU A 562 4.10 -20.49 -2.29
N SER A 563 4.27 -20.94 -1.06
CA SER A 563 5.50 -20.82 -0.28
C SER A 563 5.96 -22.22 0.12
N LEU A 564 7.20 -22.58 -0.16
CA LEU A 564 7.69 -23.95 0.00
C LEU A 564 9.17 -24.00 0.34
N ALA A 565 9.50 -24.64 1.47
CA ALA A 565 10.83 -25.17 1.74
C ALA A 565 11.02 -26.50 0.96
N LEU A 566 11.46 -26.39 -0.31
CA LEU A 566 11.50 -27.49 -1.28
C LEU A 566 12.44 -28.62 -0.88
N ALA A 567 13.66 -28.25 -0.40
CA ALA A 567 14.71 -29.16 0.02
C ALA A 567 15.57 -28.46 1.07
N PRO A 568 16.48 -29.17 1.78
CA PRO A 568 17.39 -28.50 2.70
C PRO A 568 18.12 -27.33 2.02
N GLY A 569 17.93 -26.12 2.57
CA GLY A 569 18.51 -24.89 2.08
C GLY A 569 17.79 -24.21 0.90
N TRP A 570 16.71 -24.78 0.34
CA TRP A 570 15.96 -24.20 -0.77
C TRP A 570 14.57 -23.74 -0.34
N THR A 571 14.25 -22.48 -0.61
CA THR A 571 12.88 -21.96 -0.43
C THR A 571 12.39 -21.28 -1.71
N ILE A 572 11.10 -21.45 -2.00
CA ILE A 572 10.42 -20.86 -3.14
C ILE A 572 9.20 -20.10 -2.62
N ASP A 573 9.07 -18.84 -3.02
CA ASP A 573 7.83 -18.06 -2.92
C ASP A 573 7.39 -17.70 -4.34
N ALA A 574 6.18 -18.08 -4.72
CA ALA A 574 5.65 -17.83 -6.05
C ALA A 574 4.18 -17.42 -5.98
N ASN A 575 3.78 -16.52 -6.85
CA ASN A 575 2.36 -16.28 -7.08
C ASN A 575 2.09 -15.89 -8.53
N ALA A 576 0.85 -16.14 -8.95
CA ALA A 576 0.38 -15.80 -10.28
C ALA A 576 -1.09 -15.40 -10.24
N THR A 577 -1.44 -14.44 -11.10
CA THR A 577 -2.81 -13.98 -11.29
C THR A 577 -3.11 -13.86 -12.79
N VAL A 578 -4.25 -14.38 -13.18
CA VAL A 578 -4.84 -14.17 -14.51
C VAL A 578 -6.25 -13.66 -14.31
N LEU A 579 -6.56 -12.52 -14.90
CA LEU A 579 -7.87 -11.89 -14.77
C LEU A 579 -8.36 -11.33 -16.11
N ARG A 580 -9.67 -11.12 -16.19
CA ARG A 580 -10.32 -10.37 -17.25
C ARG A 580 -11.23 -9.35 -16.60
N ALA A 581 -10.80 -8.08 -16.65
CA ALA A 581 -11.60 -6.93 -16.25
C ALA A 581 -12.08 -6.20 -17.49
N LYS A 582 -13.32 -5.68 -17.46
CA LYS A 582 -13.92 -4.88 -18.54
C LYS A 582 -14.99 -3.95 -18.01
N TYR A 583 -15.23 -2.89 -18.72
CA TYR A 583 -16.48 -2.15 -18.61
C TYR A 583 -17.61 -2.97 -19.24
N ASP A 584 -18.70 -3.16 -18.52
CA ASP A 584 -19.92 -3.79 -19.06
C ASP A 584 -20.85 -2.69 -19.61
N ASP A 585 -20.93 -1.56 -18.90
CA ASP A 585 -21.59 -0.33 -19.35
C ASP A 585 -20.79 0.88 -18.83
N PHE A 586 -20.29 1.70 -19.73
CA PHE A 586 -19.55 2.92 -19.39
C PHE A 586 -19.42 3.80 -20.65
N SER A 587 -19.73 5.07 -20.53
CA SER A 587 -19.51 6.06 -21.58
C SER A 587 -18.74 7.26 -21.05
N GLU A 588 -17.89 7.83 -21.90
CA GLU A 588 -17.15 9.06 -21.63
C GLU A 588 -17.44 10.11 -22.71
N SER A 589 -17.25 11.38 -22.37
CA SER A 589 -17.40 12.46 -23.33
C SER A 589 -16.12 12.65 -24.13
N VAL A 590 -16.21 12.48 -25.45
CA VAL A 590 -15.12 12.71 -26.41
C VAL A 590 -15.59 13.73 -27.46
N GLY A 591 -14.96 14.90 -27.45
CA GLY A 591 -15.37 15.99 -28.38
C GLY A 591 -16.83 16.45 -28.22
N GLY A 592 -17.40 16.28 -27.03
CA GLY A 592 -18.81 16.63 -26.75
C GLY A 592 -19.82 15.53 -27.10
N ALA A 593 -19.37 14.36 -27.57
CA ALA A 593 -20.23 13.19 -27.81
C ALA A 593 -20.03 12.12 -26.73
N ALA A 594 -21.07 11.39 -26.35
CA ALA A 594 -20.95 10.20 -25.50
C ALA A 594 -20.41 9.03 -26.34
N VAL A 595 -19.27 8.47 -25.92
CA VAL A 595 -18.64 7.34 -26.57
C VAL A 595 -18.59 6.17 -25.62
N SER A 596 -19.26 5.06 -25.99
CA SER A 596 -19.28 3.85 -25.20
C SER A 596 -17.89 3.19 -25.15
N ARG A 597 -17.52 2.72 -23.96
CA ARG A 597 -16.32 1.93 -23.66
C ARG A 597 -16.64 0.51 -23.25
N ALA A 598 -17.87 0.06 -23.45
CA ALA A 598 -18.31 -1.30 -23.14
C ALA A 598 -17.39 -2.34 -23.84
N GLY A 599 -16.95 -3.36 -23.09
CA GLY A 599 -16.00 -4.36 -23.54
C GLY A 599 -14.52 -3.99 -23.34
N ASN A 600 -14.17 -2.72 -23.14
CA ASN A 600 -12.79 -2.27 -22.93
C ASN A 600 -12.27 -2.60 -21.52
N VAL A 601 -10.97 -2.80 -21.44
CA VAL A 601 -10.25 -3.01 -20.17
C VAL A 601 -10.08 -1.68 -19.44
N PRO A 602 -10.39 -1.59 -18.14
CA PRO A 602 -10.13 -0.39 -17.35
C PRO A 602 -8.63 0.00 -17.35
N PRO A 603 -8.28 1.31 -17.26
CA PRO A 603 -6.92 1.76 -17.29
C PRO A 603 -6.06 1.18 -16.16
N ASN A 604 -4.77 0.96 -16.45
CA ASN A 604 -3.75 0.46 -15.51
C ASN A 604 -4.02 -0.92 -14.92
N VAL A 605 -4.89 -1.72 -15.52
CA VAL A 605 -5.21 -3.09 -15.08
C VAL A 605 -4.43 -4.11 -15.92
N PRO A 606 -3.36 -4.74 -15.38
CA PRO A 606 -2.69 -5.85 -16.04
C PRO A 606 -3.54 -7.12 -15.92
N GLN A 607 -3.76 -7.82 -17.04
CA GLN A 607 -4.55 -9.06 -17.03
C GLN A 607 -3.75 -10.29 -16.57
N ARG A 608 -2.43 -10.17 -16.44
CA ARG A 608 -1.54 -11.25 -16.00
C ARG A 608 -0.43 -10.67 -15.13
N LEU A 609 -0.22 -11.29 -13.99
CA LEU A 609 0.83 -10.95 -13.02
C LEU A 609 1.48 -12.23 -12.56
N ALA A 610 2.79 -12.21 -12.34
CA ALA A 610 3.49 -13.32 -11.68
C ALA A 610 4.73 -12.80 -10.95
N ASN A 611 4.98 -13.36 -9.78
CA ASN A 611 6.19 -13.15 -9.00
C ASN A 611 6.78 -14.51 -8.63
N LEU A 612 8.09 -14.61 -8.66
CA LEU A 612 8.85 -15.76 -8.19
C LEU A 612 10.04 -15.25 -7.40
N TRP A 613 10.24 -15.79 -6.21
CA TRP A 613 11.43 -15.59 -5.40
C TRP A 613 11.98 -16.93 -5.00
N LEU A 614 13.29 -17.14 -5.25
CA LEU A 614 14.00 -18.35 -4.93
C LEU A 614 15.15 -18.00 -4.00
N SER A 615 15.32 -18.75 -2.90
CA SER A 615 16.46 -18.64 -2.00
C SER A 615 17.17 -19.97 -1.88
N TRP A 616 18.49 -19.94 -1.88
CA TRP A 616 19.34 -21.11 -1.76
C TRP A 616 20.46 -20.89 -0.77
N ASN A 617 20.37 -21.55 0.38
CA ASN A 617 21.45 -21.62 1.35
C ASN A 617 22.44 -22.71 0.88
N PHE A 618 23.46 -22.30 0.11
CA PHE A 618 24.38 -23.24 -0.56
C PHE A 618 25.54 -23.66 0.30
N GLN A 619 25.81 -22.92 1.38
CA GLN A 619 26.75 -23.29 2.42
C GLN A 619 26.44 -22.56 3.73
N PRO A 620 26.90 -23.03 4.90
CA PRO A 620 26.65 -22.38 6.18
C PRO A 620 26.96 -20.88 6.14
N GLY A 621 25.98 -20.06 6.50
CA GLY A 621 26.12 -18.61 6.52
C GLY A 621 26.00 -17.92 5.14
N TRP A 622 25.78 -18.64 4.03
CA TRP A 622 25.66 -18.01 2.70
C TRP A 622 24.36 -18.40 2.01
N THR A 623 23.62 -17.40 1.59
CA THR A 623 22.36 -17.57 0.88
C THR A 623 22.37 -16.77 -0.42
N ALA A 624 22.20 -17.44 -1.55
CA ALA A 624 21.95 -16.83 -2.85
C ALA A 624 20.43 -16.69 -3.06
N MET A 625 20.00 -15.57 -3.59
CA MET A 625 18.57 -15.30 -3.83
C MET A 625 18.36 -14.72 -5.21
N GLY A 626 17.21 -15.01 -5.82
CA GLY A 626 16.81 -14.47 -7.10
C GLY A 626 15.31 -14.25 -7.18
N GLY A 627 14.92 -13.11 -7.73
CA GLY A 627 13.55 -12.70 -7.95
C GLY A 627 13.23 -12.47 -9.43
N LEU A 628 12.06 -12.91 -9.87
CA LEU A 628 11.52 -12.61 -11.18
C LEU A 628 10.12 -12.03 -11.00
N ARG A 629 9.87 -10.86 -11.61
CA ARG A 629 8.55 -10.23 -11.66
C ARG A 629 8.11 -10.07 -13.11
N TYR A 630 6.87 -10.46 -13.39
CA TYR A 630 6.21 -10.26 -14.67
C TYR A 630 4.95 -9.43 -14.47
N VAL A 631 4.80 -8.37 -15.25
CA VAL A 631 3.58 -7.56 -15.34
C VAL A 631 3.13 -7.57 -16.81
N GLY A 632 1.90 -8.03 -17.05
CA GLY A 632 1.30 -8.09 -18.37
C GLY A 632 1.06 -6.70 -18.97
N LYS A 633 0.74 -6.66 -20.25
CA LYS A 633 0.31 -5.44 -20.91
C LYS A 633 -0.95 -4.87 -20.25
N ARG A 634 -1.10 -3.55 -20.32
CA ARG A 634 -2.26 -2.81 -19.83
C ARG A 634 -2.50 -1.58 -20.69
N TYR A 635 -3.65 -0.99 -20.54
CA TYR A 635 -3.99 0.24 -21.25
C TYR A 635 -3.89 1.44 -20.31
N ALA A 636 -3.49 2.59 -20.85
CA ALA A 636 -3.41 3.84 -20.10
C ALA A 636 -4.74 4.62 -20.15
N ASP A 637 -5.63 4.28 -21.06
CA ASP A 637 -6.90 4.97 -21.34
C ASP A 637 -8.07 3.98 -21.38
N SER A 638 -9.27 4.49 -21.12
CA SER A 638 -10.54 3.72 -21.20
C SER A 638 -10.91 3.34 -22.63
N ALA A 639 -10.36 4.04 -23.63
CA ALA A 639 -10.53 3.73 -25.05
C ALA A 639 -9.72 2.52 -25.51
N ASN A 640 -8.74 2.07 -24.71
CA ASN A 640 -7.76 1.05 -25.06
C ASN A 640 -6.91 1.36 -26.30
N THR A 641 -6.67 2.63 -26.55
CA THR A 641 -5.87 3.11 -27.69
C THR A 641 -4.38 3.22 -27.37
N VAL A 642 -4.04 3.42 -26.08
CA VAL A 642 -2.66 3.56 -25.61
C VAL A 642 -2.28 2.35 -24.78
N GLU A 643 -1.50 1.45 -25.38
CA GLU A 643 -1.02 0.23 -24.73
C GLU A 643 0.34 0.47 -24.03
N LEU A 644 0.40 0.18 -22.74
CA LEU A 644 1.65 0.07 -21.99
C LEU A 644 2.17 -1.38 -22.11
N PRO A 645 3.36 -1.60 -22.68
CA PRO A 645 3.88 -2.94 -22.93
C PRO A 645 4.08 -3.77 -21.65
N SER A 646 4.02 -5.09 -21.78
CA SER A 646 4.40 -6.00 -20.71
C SER A 646 5.90 -5.93 -20.40
N TYR A 647 6.28 -6.21 -19.16
CA TYR A 647 7.69 -6.24 -18.78
C TYR A 647 8.03 -7.37 -17.80
N LYS A 648 9.32 -7.69 -17.75
CA LYS A 648 9.92 -8.58 -16.76
C LYS A 648 11.11 -7.88 -16.12
N THR A 649 11.23 -7.96 -14.78
CA THR A 649 12.42 -7.54 -14.05
C THR A 649 13.00 -8.72 -13.28
N THR A 650 14.31 -8.72 -13.14
CA THR A 650 15.05 -9.75 -12.39
C THR A 650 15.89 -9.08 -11.33
N ASP A 651 15.77 -9.58 -10.10
CA ASP A 651 16.52 -9.13 -8.95
C ASP A 651 17.40 -10.29 -8.46
N LEU A 652 18.62 -10.00 -7.99
CA LEU A 652 19.55 -10.98 -7.44
C LEU A 652 20.06 -10.48 -6.11
N ALA A 653 20.31 -11.39 -5.18
CA ALA A 653 20.96 -11.06 -3.91
C ALA A 653 21.89 -12.18 -3.44
N LEU A 654 22.92 -11.78 -2.69
CA LEU A 654 23.83 -12.66 -1.98
C LEU A 654 23.93 -12.17 -0.54
N ARG A 655 23.52 -13.01 0.39
CA ARG A 655 23.60 -12.75 1.83
C ARG A 655 24.71 -13.57 2.46
N TRP A 656 25.47 -12.93 3.33
CA TRP A 656 26.45 -13.54 4.19
C TRP A 656 26.12 -13.27 5.66
N ASP A 657 25.75 -14.31 6.39
CA ASP A 657 25.59 -14.28 7.85
C ASP A 657 26.97 -14.43 8.48
N VAL A 658 27.58 -13.29 8.83
CA VAL A 658 28.93 -13.22 9.44
C VAL A 658 28.94 -13.94 10.77
N ASN A 659 27.88 -13.81 11.53
CA ASN A 659 27.57 -14.52 12.77
C ASN A 659 26.05 -14.49 13.01
N LYS A 660 25.60 -15.02 14.16
CA LYS A 660 24.15 -15.06 14.50
C LYS A 660 23.47 -13.68 14.57
N ASP A 661 24.23 -12.62 14.80
CA ASP A 661 23.73 -11.26 15.03
C ASP A 661 24.02 -10.29 13.87
N THR A 662 24.91 -10.68 12.94
CA THR A 662 25.40 -9.80 11.87
C THR A 662 25.25 -10.45 10.51
N ALA A 663 24.59 -9.78 9.60
CA ALA A 663 24.49 -10.18 8.19
C ALA A 663 24.82 -9.04 7.24
N ILE A 664 25.46 -9.37 6.13
CA ILE A 664 25.75 -8.46 5.01
C ILE A 664 25.04 -9.01 3.78
N THR A 665 24.30 -8.16 3.08
CA THR A 665 23.59 -8.56 1.87
C THR A 665 23.92 -7.61 0.71
N ALA A 666 24.48 -8.18 -0.37
CA ALA A 666 24.62 -7.48 -1.64
C ALA A 666 23.38 -7.76 -2.51
N ARG A 667 22.77 -6.72 -3.10
CA ARG A 667 21.58 -6.83 -3.95
C ARG A 667 21.77 -6.09 -5.25
N GLY A 668 21.22 -6.66 -6.32
CA GLY A 668 21.04 -6.00 -7.61
C GLY A 668 19.57 -6.06 -7.98
N PHE A 669 18.96 -4.92 -8.22
CA PHE A 669 17.57 -4.80 -8.69
C PHE A 669 17.56 -4.47 -10.16
N ASN A 670 16.60 -5.05 -10.91
CA ASN A 670 16.52 -4.93 -12.37
C ASN A 670 17.90 -5.13 -13.03
N VAL A 671 18.59 -6.23 -12.69
CA VAL A 671 20.01 -6.46 -13.02
C VAL A 671 20.30 -6.40 -14.52
N PHE A 672 19.31 -6.65 -15.38
CA PHE A 672 19.41 -6.56 -16.84
C PHE A 672 19.11 -5.17 -17.39
N ASP A 673 18.91 -4.16 -16.53
CA ASP A 673 18.55 -2.77 -16.86
C ASP A 673 17.39 -2.67 -17.86
N ARG A 674 16.36 -3.49 -17.69
CA ARG A 674 15.19 -3.45 -18.55
C ARG A 674 14.51 -2.10 -18.44
N ALA A 675 14.38 -1.37 -19.55
CA ALA A 675 13.51 -0.22 -19.66
C ALA A 675 12.05 -0.68 -19.72
N TYR A 676 11.19 -0.12 -18.88
CA TYR A 676 9.77 -0.45 -18.82
C TYR A 676 8.96 0.74 -18.32
N PHE A 677 7.65 0.69 -18.51
CA PHE A 677 6.74 1.76 -18.08
C PHE A 677 5.85 1.28 -16.95
N THR A 678 5.70 2.12 -15.94
CA THR A 678 4.83 1.85 -14.81
C THR A 678 3.41 2.36 -15.06
N THR A 679 3.27 3.56 -15.65
CA THR A 679 1.98 4.18 -15.97
C THR A 679 2.18 5.27 -17.04
N ALA A 680 1.08 5.85 -17.53
CA ALA A 680 1.07 7.10 -18.26
C ALA A 680 0.34 8.17 -17.43
N TYR A 681 0.83 9.40 -17.42
CA TYR A 681 0.22 10.49 -16.66
C TYR A 681 -0.77 11.28 -17.52
N TYR A 682 -0.27 11.88 -18.58
CA TYR A 682 -1.11 12.41 -19.67
C TYR A 682 -1.02 11.41 -20.82
N THR A 683 -1.99 10.57 -20.92
CA THR A 683 -2.05 9.30 -21.66
C THR A 683 -1.26 9.27 -22.99
N ASN A 684 -1.42 10.30 -23.82
CA ASN A 684 -0.84 10.35 -25.16
C ASN A 684 0.45 11.17 -25.24
N THR A 685 0.94 11.75 -24.14
CA THR A 685 2.04 12.70 -24.20
C THR A 685 3.20 12.40 -23.28
N GLN A 686 2.98 11.79 -22.09
CA GLN A 686 4.06 11.53 -21.14
C GLN A 686 3.83 10.27 -20.31
N TRP A 687 4.87 9.44 -20.22
CA TRP A 687 4.84 8.15 -19.56
C TRP A 687 5.91 8.06 -18.47
N PHE A 688 5.66 7.22 -17.46
CA PHE A 688 6.60 6.98 -16.39
C PHE A 688 7.45 5.75 -16.65
N TYR A 689 8.76 5.96 -16.78
CA TYR A 689 9.71 4.86 -16.70
C TYR A 689 9.74 4.27 -15.29
N GLY A 690 9.88 2.95 -15.20
CA GLY A 690 10.20 2.27 -13.96
C GLY A 690 11.67 2.43 -13.59
N PRO A 691 12.05 2.12 -12.33
CA PRO A 691 13.42 2.22 -11.85
C PRO A 691 14.42 1.45 -12.74
N SER A 692 15.52 2.11 -13.07
CA SER A 692 16.66 1.49 -13.75
C SER A 692 17.41 0.54 -12.80
N ARG A 693 18.41 -0.19 -13.34
CA ARG A 693 19.28 -1.07 -12.53
C ARG A 693 19.92 -0.30 -11.39
N ARG A 694 19.88 -0.90 -10.18
CA ARG A 694 20.57 -0.40 -9.00
C ARG A 694 21.23 -1.55 -8.24
N PHE A 695 22.32 -1.24 -7.55
CA PHE A 695 23.04 -2.18 -6.66
C PHE A 695 23.11 -1.58 -5.28
N GLU A 696 22.97 -2.42 -4.26
CA GLU A 696 22.95 -2.03 -2.86
C GLU A 696 23.75 -3.03 -2.01
N LEU A 697 24.40 -2.52 -0.96
CA LEU A 697 25.04 -3.32 0.09
C LEU A 697 24.39 -2.93 1.42
N THR A 698 23.84 -3.91 2.11
CA THR A 698 23.13 -3.74 3.39
C THR A 698 23.84 -4.50 4.49
N LEU A 699 24.14 -3.83 5.60
CA LEU A 699 24.54 -4.40 6.88
C LEU A 699 23.34 -4.43 7.82
N ASN A 700 23.07 -5.59 8.42
CA ASN A 700 22.14 -5.75 9.54
C ASN A 700 22.90 -6.25 10.75
N HIS A 701 22.65 -5.65 11.91
CA HIS A 701 23.26 -6.09 13.18
C HIS A 701 22.25 -5.99 14.31
N ARG A 702 22.19 -7.03 15.16
CA ARG A 702 21.36 -7.10 16.37
C ARG A 702 22.27 -7.22 17.60
N PHE A 703 21.93 -6.58 18.72
CA PHE A 703 22.72 -6.58 19.94
C PHE A 703 21.90 -6.30 21.20
#